data_18d377b85d0736a02dbc6dd955d9ff05
#
_entry.id   18d377b85d0736a02dbc6dd955d9ff05
#
_cell.length_a   1.000
_cell.length_b   1.000
_cell.length_c   1.000
_cell.angle_alpha   90.00
_cell.angle_beta   90.00
_cell.angle_gamma   90.00
#
_symmetry.space_group_name_H-M   'P 1'
#
loop_
_entity.id
_entity.type
_entity.pdbx_description
1 polymer ?
#
loop_
_entity_poly.entity_id
_entity_poly.type
_entity_poly.pdbx_seq_one_letter_code
_entity_poly.pdbx_strand_id
1 'polypeptide(L)'
;MCLSFDTAPYAEYLRNLIFSDKKRQGYHLKVILLFYILNQLFRLMKTKLLAFLPFMATFAMGQQTYFVSHGGNDSADGSLNSPLLHIHEALERGKASAEREIHIYIREGKYYLDTPLVVDAGEWKNKRLTLSAYNNEPVVLSGARKLSLKWVKQKNGIWKSKTEADKGDQLFVGGEKRILARYPNFEEGTIFNGTAADALAPARVKRWKSPGGGFIHALHARDWGDMHYVITGKDDKSVLFEGGYQNNRPSNMHDKYRFVENIYEELDAPGEWFLDGKAGYLYYYPYPDENIDNEIFEIAEIPSLIEIKGIENDRASDVTVRGICFSQTSRTFMADYEPLLRSDWAIYRGAAVFIENAERCRIEDCEFTGLGGNAIFLSRHIDGCVVKGNYIHQIGASAICIVGDTSAVRSGVFKYEQSVPYELMDKIPGPKNELYPRRCIVEDNLIHDIGLVEKQVAGIQIQVAREINVRHNTIYRVPRAAINIGDGSFGGHVIEYNDAFATVLETSDHGAFNSWGRDRFWHPSYEKMSLMVAEHPELVLLDALFTTYIRYNRFRCDHGWDIDLDDGSSNYHIYGNVCLRGGIKLREGFNRIVENNILINNTLHPHLWFQNCGDIIRRNVFTQAYLPIELKSWGKMVDYNFFSSKNALKQVQKDDTDAHSTSGILHFVDYQHYNLTLPDTSQAFEIGFENIPQNGFGVYSPRLKRKAEKPELSELLVSDSSNTNQTYLWEKAEVRLVSGLGDRSAYGLPDEKGCIVLKMDNAVNMQDAGLKENDVIYSIYGEDIDSVETLMRLTNKYKWKKTLLLECFRNQQKLKISLVLD
;
A
#
# COMPACT_ATOMS: atom_id res chain seq x y z
N MET A 1 -17.29 -27.85 -31.57
CA MET A 1 -18.24 -26.87 -31.03
C MET A 1 -18.12 -25.59 -31.84
N CYS A 2 -19.17 -25.21 -32.56
CA CYS A 2 -19.18 -24.03 -33.41
C CYS A 2 -19.21 -22.75 -32.55
N LEU A 3 -18.19 -21.93 -32.65
CA LEU A 3 -18.22 -20.56 -32.14
C LEU A 3 -18.94 -19.69 -33.21
N SER A 4 -20.18 -19.27 -32.91
CA SER A 4 -20.88 -18.22 -33.62
C SER A 4 -20.37 -16.86 -33.18
N PHE A 5 -19.61 -16.18 -34.01
CA PHE A 5 -19.34 -14.77 -33.85
C PHE A 5 -20.56 -13.97 -34.32
N ASP A 6 -21.18 -13.27 -33.38
CA ASP A 6 -22.29 -12.36 -33.66
C ASP A 6 -21.72 -11.06 -34.25
N THR A 7 -21.90 -10.87 -35.55
CA THR A 7 -21.41 -9.71 -36.31
C THR A 7 -22.45 -8.57 -36.41
N ALA A 8 -23.54 -8.62 -35.64
CA ALA A 8 -24.66 -7.68 -35.70
C ALA A 8 -24.28 -6.19 -35.41
N PRO A 9 -23.44 -5.83 -34.46
CA PRO A 9 -23.14 -4.42 -34.15
C PRO A 9 -22.30 -3.70 -35.23
N TYR A 10 -21.49 -4.42 -36.00
CA TYR A 10 -20.63 -3.82 -37.03
C TYR A 10 -21.35 -3.54 -38.33
N ALA A 11 -22.40 -4.30 -38.63
CA ALA A 11 -23.20 -4.11 -39.86
C ALA A 11 -24.07 -2.84 -39.78
N GLU A 12 -24.54 -2.46 -38.61
CA GLU A 12 -25.37 -1.26 -38.40
C GLU A 12 -24.52 0.02 -38.40
N TYR A 13 -23.30 -0.02 -37.87
CA TYR A 13 -22.33 1.08 -37.92
C TYR A 13 -21.90 1.41 -39.36
N LEU A 14 -21.70 0.39 -40.20
CA LEU A 14 -21.36 0.57 -41.62
C LEU A 14 -22.55 1.05 -42.47
N ARG A 15 -23.77 0.70 -42.13
CA ARG A 15 -24.97 1.23 -42.80
C ARG A 15 -25.14 2.74 -42.61
N ASN A 16 -24.87 3.24 -41.40
CA ASN A 16 -25.01 4.66 -41.08
C ASN A 16 -23.90 5.53 -41.71
N LEU A 17 -22.75 4.94 -42.03
CA LEU A 17 -21.67 5.64 -42.74
C LEU A 17 -21.91 5.78 -44.24
N ILE A 18 -22.74 4.94 -44.85
CA ILE A 18 -23.01 4.90 -46.31
C ILE A 18 -24.13 5.87 -46.71
N PHE A 19 -24.99 6.31 -45.80
CA PHE A 19 -26.18 7.11 -46.16
C PHE A 19 -26.09 8.62 -45.89
N SER A 20 -24.95 9.17 -45.44
CA SER A 20 -24.89 10.58 -45.06
C SER A 20 -24.11 11.50 -46.02
N ASP A 21 -23.80 11.13 -47.27
CA ASP A 21 -23.21 12.14 -48.17
C ASP A 21 -23.57 11.99 -49.65
N LYS A 22 -24.43 12.90 -50.12
CA LYS A 22 -24.89 13.03 -51.50
C LYS A 22 -23.91 13.87 -52.35
N LYS A 23 -22.64 13.55 -52.38
CA LYS A 23 -21.70 14.15 -53.36
C LYS A 23 -20.38 13.36 -53.47
N ARG A 24 -20.38 12.24 -54.23
CA ARG A 24 -19.16 11.69 -54.85
C ARG A 24 -19.47 10.43 -55.69
N GLN A 25 -19.90 10.61 -56.92
CA GLN A 25 -20.13 9.50 -57.90
C GLN A 25 -18.86 8.76 -58.34
N GLY A 26 -17.64 9.12 -57.88
CA GLY A 26 -16.37 8.48 -58.27
C GLY A 26 -15.87 7.38 -57.36
N TYR A 27 -16.42 7.22 -56.14
CA TYR A 27 -15.91 6.27 -55.16
C TYR A 27 -16.63 4.93 -55.17
N HIS A 28 -17.87 4.87 -55.67
CA HIS A 28 -18.68 3.64 -55.68
C HIS A 28 -18.11 2.49 -56.52
N LEU A 29 -17.44 2.79 -57.64
CA LEU A 29 -16.84 1.75 -58.51
C LEU A 29 -15.59 1.12 -57.86
N LYS A 30 -14.79 1.87 -57.14
CA LYS A 30 -13.58 1.35 -56.44
C LYS A 30 -13.90 0.48 -55.23
N VAL A 31 -14.98 0.81 -54.50
CA VAL A 31 -15.42 0.02 -53.34
C VAL A 31 -16.04 -1.29 -53.78
N ILE A 32 -16.86 -1.29 -54.86
CA ILE A 32 -17.47 -2.52 -55.40
C ILE A 32 -16.35 -3.43 -55.97
N LEU A 33 -15.37 -2.87 -56.65
CA LEU A 33 -14.22 -3.65 -57.17
C LEU A 33 -13.37 -4.24 -56.04
N LEU A 34 -13.19 -3.50 -54.97
CA LEU A 34 -12.46 -3.99 -53.78
C LEU A 34 -13.22 -5.12 -53.07
N PHE A 35 -14.54 -5.02 -52.96
CA PHE A 35 -15.41 -6.10 -52.44
C PHE A 35 -15.41 -7.32 -53.30
N TYR A 36 -15.40 -7.17 -54.62
CA TYR A 36 -15.32 -8.29 -55.57
C TYR A 36 -13.94 -8.98 -55.48
N ILE A 37 -12.84 -8.24 -55.37
CA ILE A 37 -11.48 -8.76 -55.23
C ILE A 37 -11.33 -9.47 -53.90
N LEU A 38 -11.85 -8.91 -52.83
CA LEU A 38 -11.83 -9.53 -51.47
C LEU A 38 -12.63 -10.82 -51.43
N ASN A 39 -13.76 -10.88 -52.09
CA ASN A 39 -14.59 -12.11 -52.17
C ASN A 39 -13.90 -13.19 -53.07
N GLN A 40 -13.21 -12.80 -54.12
CA GLN A 40 -12.42 -13.76 -54.91
C GLN A 40 -11.18 -14.27 -54.13
N LEU A 41 -10.52 -13.41 -53.38
CA LEU A 41 -9.40 -13.79 -52.49
C LEU A 41 -9.89 -14.70 -51.36
N PHE A 42 -11.07 -14.44 -50.81
CA PHE A 42 -11.70 -15.29 -49.76
C PHE A 42 -12.10 -16.68 -50.31
N ARG A 43 -12.57 -16.77 -51.57
CA ARG A 43 -12.86 -18.03 -52.24
C ARG A 43 -11.57 -18.78 -52.58
N LEU A 44 -10.51 -18.12 -53.03
CA LEU A 44 -9.18 -18.72 -53.28
C LEU A 44 -8.50 -19.19 -51.97
N MET A 45 -8.67 -18.45 -50.87
CA MET A 45 -8.20 -18.89 -49.56
C MET A 45 -8.97 -20.13 -49.01
N LYS A 46 -10.30 -20.19 -49.22
CA LYS A 46 -11.10 -21.39 -48.85
C LYS A 46 -10.73 -22.63 -49.65
N THR A 47 -10.42 -22.52 -50.95
CA THR A 47 -10.01 -23.67 -51.76
C THR A 47 -8.59 -24.11 -51.50
N LYS A 48 -7.68 -23.19 -51.12
CA LYS A 48 -6.29 -23.56 -50.68
C LYS A 48 -6.26 -24.06 -49.25
N LEU A 49 -7.18 -23.64 -48.35
CA LEU A 49 -7.25 -24.14 -46.97
C LEU A 49 -7.76 -25.58 -46.92
N LEU A 50 -8.64 -26.00 -47.87
CA LEU A 50 -9.12 -27.40 -47.96
C LEU A 50 -8.06 -28.35 -48.52
N ALA A 51 -7.03 -27.88 -49.24
CA ALA A 51 -5.95 -28.70 -49.73
C ALA A 51 -4.76 -28.84 -48.76
N PHE A 52 -4.77 -28.07 -47.63
CA PHE A 52 -3.72 -28.11 -46.58
C PHE A 52 -4.17 -28.85 -45.31
N LEU A 53 -5.37 -29.47 -45.31
CA LEU A 53 -5.94 -30.17 -44.15
C LEU A 53 -5.39 -31.57 -43.81
N PRO A 54 -4.49 -32.22 -44.56
CA PRO A 54 -3.91 -33.47 -44.09
C PRO A 54 -2.54 -33.32 -43.39
N PHE A 55 -2.02 -32.10 -43.10
CA PHE A 55 -0.72 -31.92 -42.45
C PHE A 55 -0.70 -31.05 -41.19
N MET A 56 -1.85 -30.70 -40.62
CA MET A 56 -1.93 -30.39 -39.21
C MET A 56 -2.14 -31.69 -38.46
N ALA A 57 -1.08 -32.43 -38.26
CA ALA A 57 -0.97 -33.24 -37.05
C ALA A 57 -1.13 -32.22 -35.92
N THR A 58 -2.31 -32.17 -35.33
CA THR A 58 -2.46 -31.63 -33.98
C THR A 58 -1.44 -32.37 -33.15
N PHE A 59 -0.32 -31.70 -32.85
CA PHE A 59 0.45 -32.06 -31.68
C PHE A 59 -0.54 -31.84 -30.54
N ALA A 60 -1.27 -32.88 -30.15
CA ALA A 60 -1.86 -32.99 -28.84
C ALA A 60 -0.64 -32.83 -27.92
N MET A 61 -0.44 -31.65 -27.38
CA MET A 61 0.55 -31.45 -26.33
C MET A 61 0.13 -32.44 -25.23
N GLY A 62 0.92 -33.44 -24.97
CA GLY A 62 0.68 -34.40 -23.93
C GLY A 62 0.62 -33.65 -22.61
N GLN A 63 -0.37 -33.97 -21.80
CA GLN A 63 -0.57 -33.44 -20.47
C GLN A 63 -0.24 -34.54 -19.47
N GLN A 64 0.65 -34.27 -18.52
CA GLN A 64 0.91 -35.15 -17.38
C GLN A 64 0.16 -34.63 -16.16
N THR A 65 -0.58 -35.48 -15.50
CA THR A 65 -1.34 -35.15 -14.29
C THR A 65 -0.92 -36.03 -13.12
N TYR A 66 -0.68 -35.41 -11.98
CA TYR A 66 -0.40 -36.06 -10.71
C TYR A 66 -1.43 -35.64 -9.66
N PHE A 67 -1.80 -36.55 -8.79
CA PHE A 67 -2.65 -36.31 -7.62
C PHE A 67 -1.85 -36.55 -6.35
N VAL A 68 -2.06 -35.69 -5.37
CA VAL A 68 -1.45 -35.78 -4.03
C VAL A 68 -2.55 -35.90 -2.98
N SER A 69 -2.40 -36.82 -2.02
CA SER A 69 -3.36 -37.03 -0.95
C SER A 69 -2.67 -37.56 0.32
N HIS A 70 -3.22 -37.26 1.49
CA HIS A 70 -2.76 -37.84 2.76
C HIS A 70 -2.80 -39.37 2.80
N GLY A 71 -3.68 -40.02 2.04
CA GLY A 71 -3.73 -41.47 1.88
C GLY A 71 -2.86 -42.02 0.77
N GLY A 72 -2.02 -41.18 0.16
CA GLY A 72 -1.14 -41.51 -0.96
C GLY A 72 0.13 -42.25 -0.56
N ASN A 73 0.92 -42.58 -1.58
CA ASN A 73 2.21 -43.24 -1.44
C ASN A 73 3.15 -42.78 -2.55
N ASP A 74 4.35 -42.31 -2.22
CA ASP A 74 5.30 -41.78 -3.20
C ASP A 74 5.87 -42.85 -4.15
N SER A 75 5.69 -44.13 -3.87
CA SER A 75 5.96 -45.24 -4.84
C SER A 75 4.82 -45.48 -5.84
N ALA A 76 3.66 -44.81 -5.66
CA ALA A 76 2.51 -44.96 -6.56
C ALA A 76 2.76 -44.17 -7.87
N ASP A 77 1.88 -44.38 -8.86
CA ASP A 77 1.98 -43.73 -10.17
C ASP A 77 1.49 -42.27 -10.19
N GLY A 78 0.87 -41.79 -9.10
CA GLY A 78 0.33 -40.45 -8.98
C GLY A 78 -0.99 -40.24 -9.68
N SER A 79 -1.69 -41.31 -10.11
CA SER A 79 -3.05 -41.19 -10.65
C SER A 79 -4.08 -40.87 -9.56
N LEU A 80 -5.33 -40.53 -9.96
CA LEU A 80 -6.40 -40.21 -8.99
C LEU A 80 -6.68 -41.39 -8.04
N ASN A 81 -6.59 -42.63 -8.51
CA ASN A 81 -6.82 -43.85 -7.71
C ASN A 81 -5.59 -44.30 -6.93
N SER A 82 -4.41 -43.80 -7.26
CA SER A 82 -3.12 -44.16 -6.70
C SER A 82 -2.26 -42.92 -6.50
N PRO A 83 -2.70 -41.97 -5.63
CA PRO A 83 -2.08 -40.65 -5.47
C PRO A 83 -0.71 -40.75 -4.77
N LEU A 84 0.09 -39.71 -4.96
CA LEU A 84 1.33 -39.48 -4.20
C LEU A 84 1.01 -39.00 -2.78
N LEU A 85 1.95 -39.17 -1.86
CA LEU A 85 1.83 -38.69 -0.49
C LEU A 85 2.30 -37.21 -0.36
N HIS A 86 3.43 -36.88 -0.97
CA HIS A 86 4.07 -35.56 -0.82
C HIS A 86 3.99 -34.71 -2.09
N ILE A 87 3.73 -33.42 -1.92
CA ILE A 87 3.68 -32.44 -3.02
C ILE A 87 5.07 -32.30 -3.65
N HIS A 88 6.15 -32.37 -2.85
CA HIS A 88 7.53 -32.31 -3.34
C HIS A 88 7.81 -33.46 -4.35
N GLU A 89 7.35 -34.67 -4.09
CA GLU A 89 7.50 -35.81 -5.03
C GLU A 89 6.75 -35.54 -6.34
N ALA A 90 5.54 -34.95 -6.27
CA ALA A 90 4.79 -34.59 -7.47
C ALA A 90 5.52 -33.55 -8.33
N LEU A 91 6.17 -32.58 -7.69
CA LEU A 91 7.01 -31.56 -8.37
C LEU A 91 8.23 -32.24 -9.02
N GLU A 92 8.94 -33.13 -8.32
CA GLU A 92 10.10 -33.84 -8.87
C GLU A 92 9.73 -34.68 -10.09
N ARG A 93 8.61 -35.39 -10.06
CA ARG A 93 8.09 -36.13 -11.22
C ARG A 93 7.66 -35.22 -12.36
N GLY A 94 7.05 -34.09 -12.03
CA GLY A 94 6.70 -33.05 -13.01
C GLY A 94 7.93 -32.53 -13.75
N LYS A 95 9.01 -32.26 -13.03
CA LYS A 95 10.30 -31.87 -13.61
C LYS A 95 10.84 -32.94 -14.57
N ALA A 96 10.84 -34.17 -14.16
CA ALA A 96 11.36 -35.30 -14.92
C ALA A 96 10.48 -35.71 -16.10
N SER A 97 9.22 -35.29 -16.16
CA SER A 97 8.27 -35.64 -17.22
C SER A 97 8.74 -35.14 -18.60
N ALA A 98 8.52 -35.91 -19.64
CA ALA A 98 8.72 -35.51 -21.03
C ALA A 98 7.63 -34.51 -21.51
N GLU A 99 6.50 -34.46 -20.83
CA GLU A 99 5.37 -33.61 -21.19
C GLU A 99 5.63 -32.12 -20.81
N ARG A 100 5.03 -31.22 -21.58
CA ARG A 100 5.18 -29.78 -21.34
C ARG A 100 4.13 -29.23 -20.39
N GLU A 101 2.94 -29.79 -20.37
CA GLU A 101 1.85 -29.38 -19.48
C GLU A 101 1.78 -30.31 -18.28
N ILE A 102 2.05 -29.80 -17.10
CA ILE A 102 2.08 -30.53 -15.85
C ILE A 102 0.98 -30.00 -14.95
N HIS A 103 0.08 -30.89 -14.54
CA HIS A 103 -0.97 -30.59 -13.57
C HIS A 103 -0.74 -31.39 -12.30
N ILE A 104 -0.66 -30.70 -11.17
CA ILE A 104 -0.58 -31.31 -9.84
C ILE A 104 -1.84 -30.90 -9.09
N TYR A 105 -2.72 -31.87 -8.86
CA TYR A 105 -3.93 -31.72 -8.07
C TYR A 105 -3.72 -32.21 -6.65
N ILE A 106 -3.97 -31.31 -5.68
CA ILE A 106 -3.90 -31.63 -4.26
C ILE A 106 -5.31 -31.90 -3.78
N ARG A 107 -5.50 -33.07 -3.10
CA ARG A 107 -6.77 -33.45 -2.48
C ARG A 107 -6.96 -32.74 -1.13
N GLU A 108 -8.17 -32.79 -0.62
CA GLU A 108 -8.53 -32.17 0.65
C GLU A 108 -7.59 -32.51 1.80
N GLY A 109 -7.30 -31.50 2.65
CA GLY A 109 -6.52 -31.68 3.86
C GLY A 109 -5.55 -30.54 4.13
N LYS A 110 -4.87 -30.63 5.29
CA LYS A 110 -3.84 -29.69 5.72
C LYS A 110 -2.46 -30.32 5.61
N TYR A 111 -1.66 -29.79 4.70
CA TYR A 111 -0.30 -30.25 4.40
C TYR A 111 0.71 -29.36 5.12
N TYR A 112 1.48 -29.95 6.00
CA TYR A 112 2.54 -29.26 6.75
C TYR A 112 3.84 -29.31 5.93
N LEU A 113 4.40 -28.15 5.68
CA LEU A 113 5.66 -28.00 4.95
C LEU A 113 6.77 -27.63 5.94
N ASP A 114 7.85 -28.37 5.87
CA ASP A 114 9.11 -28.09 6.59
C ASP A 114 10.07 -27.24 5.74
N THR A 115 9.87 -27.23 4.44
CA THR A 115 10.60 -26.42 3.45
C THR A 115 9.63 -25.91 2.39
N PRO A 116 9.91 -24.76 1.75
CA PRO A 116 9.10 -24.27 0.65
C PRO A 116 9.04 -25.22 -0.54
N LEU A 117 7.92 -25.21 -1.25
CA LEU A 117 7.80 -25.83 -2.59
C LEU A 117 8.52 -24.91 -3.59
N VAL A 118 9.59 -25.40 -4.22
CA VAL A 118 10.42 -24.59 -5.13
C VAL A 118 10.15 -24.96 -6.59
N VAL A 119 9.91 -23.94 -7.42
CA VAL A 119 9.82 -24.03 -8.88
C VAL A 119 10.94 -23.20 -9.48
N ASP A 120 12.07 -23.82 -9.82
CA ASP A 120 13.24 -23.20 -10.38
C ASP A 120 13.21 -23.18 -11.92
N ALA A 121 13.55 -22.04 -12.52
CA ALA A 121 13.48 -21.85 -13.98
C ALA A 121 14.30 -22.86 -14.77
N GLY A 122 15.53 -23.17 -14.33
CA GLY A 122 16.42 -24.08 -15.03
C GLY A 122 15.87 -25.52 -15.10
N GLU A 123 15.21 -25.94 -14.03
CA GLU A 123 14.63 -27.29 -13.92
C GLU A 123 13.25 -27.43 -14.62
N TRP A 124 12.49 -26.31 -14.67
CA TRP A 124 11.14 -26.24 -15.28
C TRP A 124 11.11 -25.62 -16.67
N LYS A 125 12.26 -25.58 -17.34
CA LYS A 125 12.42 -24.95 -18.66
C LYS A 125 11.45 -25.51 -19.70
N ASN A 126 10.73 -24.61 -20.39
CA ASN A 126 9.71 -24.92 -21.40
C ASN A 126 8.51 -25.74 -20.90
N LYS A 127 8.26 -25.79 -19.59
CA LYS A 127 7.09 -26.43 -19.01
C LYS A 127 6.08 -25.39 -18.53
N ARG A 128 4.82 -25.81 -18.46
CA ARG A 128 3.73 -25.09 -17.81
C ARG A 128 3.27 -25.90 -16.62
N LEU A 129 3.31 -25.29 -15.44
CA LEU A 129 2.88 -25.94 -14.20
C LEU A 129 1.55 -25.37 -13.75
N THR A 130 0.59 -26.23 -13.46
CA THR A 130 -0.60 -25.88 -12.67
C THR A 130 -0.60 -26.66 -11.36
N LEU A 131 -0.49 -25.96 -10.24
CA LEU A 131 -0.63 -26.51 -8.90
C LEU A 131 -1.97 -26.02 -8.33
N SER A 132 -2.89 -26.93 -8.06
CA SER A 132 -4.23 -26.54 -7.64
C SER A 132 -4.94 -27.54 -6.75
N ALA A 133 -5.91 -27.06 -5.98
CA ALA A 133 -6.86 -27.91 -5.29
C ALA A 133 -7.72 -28.68 -6.32
N TYR A 134 -7.95 -29.96 -6.07
CA TYR A 134 -8.81 -30.79 -6.92
C TYR A 134 -10.29 -30.46 -6.67
N ASN A 135 -11.05 -30.17 -7.72
CA ASN A 135 -12.49 -29.90 -7.66
C ASN A 135 -12.93 -28.88 -6.58
N ASN A 136 -12.07 -27.88 -6.26
CA ASN A 136 -12.27 -26.92 -5.18
C ASN A 136 -12.38 -27.55 -3.78
N GLU A 137 -11.78 -28.72 -3.58
CA GLU A 137 -11.63 -29.32 -2.26
C GLU A 137 -10.83 -28.38 -1.32
N PRO A 138 -11.11 -28.34 -0.01
CA PRO A 138 -10.38 -27.49 0.93
C PRO A 138 -8.95 -28.02 1.13
N VAL A 139 -7.99 -27.31 0.57
CA VAL A 139 -6.56 -27.61 0.67
C VAL A 139 -5.86 -26.50 1.43
N VAL A 140 -5.14 -26.83 2.49
CA VAL A 140 -4.33 -25.90 3.28
C VAL A 140 -2.86 -26.30 3.21
N LEU A 141 -2.00 -25.39 2.77
CA LEU A 141 -0.55 -25.46 2.93
C LEU A 141 -0.15 -24.68 4.18
N SER A 142 0.46 -25.33 5.15
CA SER A 142 0.81 -24.76 6.44
C SER A 142 2.34 -24.76 6.65
N GLY A 143 2.89 -23.61 7.06
CA GLY A 143 4.29 -23.47 7.48
C GLY A 143 4.52 -23.76 8.96
N ALA A 144 3.53 -24.33 9.63
CA ALA A 144 3.65 -24.72 11.03
C ALA A 144 3.96 -26.21 11.18
N ARG A 145 4.33 -26.58 12.40
CA ARG A 145 4.51 -27.97 12.85
C ARG A 145 3.56 -28.25 14.02
N LYS A 146 2.95 -29.45 14.03
CA LYS A 146 2.20 -29.95 15.19
C LYS A 146 3.12 -30.23 16.36
N LEU A 147 2.69 -29.85 17.55
CA LEU A 147 3.42 -30.12 18.79
C LEU A 147 2.78 -31.30 19.54
N SER A 148 3.64 -32.20 20.02
CA SER A 148 3.24 -33.29 20.94
C SER A 148 3.46 -32.84 22.37
N LEU A 149 2.41 -32.39 23.05
CA LEU A 149 2.49 -31.75 24.35
C LEU A 149 1.87 -32.65 25.45
N LYS A 150 2.46 -32.61 26.65
CA LYS A 150 1.92 -33.19 27.88
C LYS A 150 1.88 -32.14 28.96
N TRP A 151 0.71 -31.64 29.19
CA TRP A 151 0.51 -30.44 30.00
C TRP A 151 0.55 -30.78 31.52
N VAL A 152 1.23 -29.92 32.28
CA VAL A 152 1.27 -29.91 33.75
C VAL A 152 0.87 -28.56 34.26
N LYS A 153 -0.21 -28.51 35.02
CA LYS A 153 -0.74 -27.28 35.61
C LYS A 153 0.26 -26.70 36.60
N GLN A 154 0.56 -25.43 36.45
CA GLN A 154 1.38 -24.63 37.34
C GLN A 154 0.50 -23.78 38.27
N LYS A 155 1.11 -23.00 39.12
CA LYS A 155 0.43 -21.97 39.90
C LYS A 155 -0.09 -20.86 38.95
N ASN A 156 -1.10 -20.13 39.37
CA ASN A 156 -1.66 -18.95 38.68
C ASN A 156 -2.33 -19.22 37.30
N GLY A 157 -2.85 -20.43 37.07
CA GLY A 157 -3.57 -20.73 35.84
C GLY A 157 -2.71 -21.10 34.64
N ILE A 158 -1.41 -20.96 34.74
CA ILE A 158 -0.45 -21.31 33.69
C ILE A 158 -0.28 -22.83 33.59
N TRP A 159 -0.13 -23.34 32.37
CA TRP A 159 0.21 -24.72 32.09
C TRP A 159 1.59 -24.79 31.41
N LYS A 160 2.33 -25.88 31.65
CA LYS A 160 3.68 -26.09 31.13
C LYS A 160 3.78 -27.47 30.51
N SER A 161 4.40 -27.55 29.33
CA SER A 161 4.74 -28.81 28.68
C SER A 161 6.17 -28.79 28.19
N LYS A 162 6.83 -29.98 28.18
CA LYS A 162 8.05 -30.16 27.38
C LYS A 162 7.72 -30.02 25.91
N THR A 163 8.60 -29.46 25.13
CA THR A 163 8.50 -29.34 23.68
C THR A 163 9.85 -29.55 23.01
N GLU A 164 9.81 -30.06 21.77
CA GLU A 164 10.99 -30.13 20.90
C GLU A 164 11.18 -28.83 20.08
N ALA A 165 10.23 -27.89 20.15
CA ALA A 165 10.38 -26.59 19.54
C ALA A 165 11.42 -25.76 20.33
N ASP A 166 12.48 -25.36 19.66
CA ASP A 166 13.53 -24.51 20.21
C ASP A 166 13.33 -23.03 19.85
N LYS A 167 12.51 -22.76 18.84
CA LYS A 167 12.14 -21.45 18.32
C LYS A 167 10.71 -21.44 17.82
N GLY A 168 10.15 -20.28 17.65
CA GLY A 168 8.82 -20.01 17.08
C GLY A 168 8.24 -18.75 17.71
N ASP A 169 7.53 -18.00 16.93
CA ASP A 169 6.98 -16.69 17.32
C ASP A 169 5.48 -16.55 16.99
N GLN A 170 4.86 -17.61 16.45
CA GLN A 170 3.41 -17.74 16.30
C GLN A 170 2.96 -19.14 16.75
N LEU A 171 2.04 -19.17 17.71
CA LEU A 171 1.37 -20.38 18.19
C LEU A 171 -0.10 -20.36 17.78
N PHE A 172 -0.58 -21.50 17.30
CA PHE A 172 -1.98 -21.72 16.97
C PHE A 172 -2.52 -22.86 17.84
N VAL A 173 -3.71 -22.68 18.40
CA VAL A 173 -4.41 -23.68 19.21
C VAL A 173 -5.79 -23.86 18.63
N GLY A 174 -6.10 -25.09 18.20
CA GLY A 174 -7.36 -25.36 17.49
C GLY A 174 -7.49 -24.59 16.17
N GLY A 175 -6.36 -24.19 15.55
CA GLY A 175 -6.32 -23.34 14.34
C GLY A 175 -6.33 -21.84 14.60
N GLU A 176 -6.61 -21.40 15.83
CA GLU A 176 -6.69 -19.99 16.22
C GLU A 176 -5.33 -19.48 16.73
N LYS A 177 -4.89 -18.32 16.24
CA LYS A 177 -3.65 -17.67 16.70
C LYS A 177 -3.74 -17.27 18.17
N ARG A 178 -2.67 -17.55 18.92
CA ARG A 178 -2.49 -17.15 20.32
C ARG A 178 -1.48 -16.02 20.45
N ILE A 179 -1.52 -15.31 21.56
CA ILE A 179 -0.78 -14.08 21.82
C ILE A 179 0.49 -14.42 22.60
N LEU A 180 1.65 -13.95 22.15
CA LEU A 180 2.87 -14.00 22.96
C LEU A 180 2.68 -13.20 24.25
N ALA A 181 3.19 -13.72 25.37
CA ALA A 181 3.19 -13.04 26.67
C ALA A 181 3.69 -11.61 26.50
N ARG A 182 2.87 -10.60 26.79
CA ARG A 182 3.12 -9.21 26.43
C ARG A 182 2.71 -8.19 27.51
N TYR A 183 3.27 -6.99 27.37
CA TYR A 183 2.82 -5.85 28.14
C TYR A 183 2.73 -4.57 27.25
N PRO A 184 1.59 -3.85 27.30
CA PRO A 184 0.36 -4.21 27.99
C PRO A 184 -0.34 -5.41 27.33
N ASN A 185 -1.31 -6.00 28.04
CA ASN A 185 -2.12 -7.08 27.53
C ASN A 185 -2.87 -6.64 26.27
N PHE A 186 -3.26 -7.60 25.46
CA PHE A 186 -3.94 -7.38 24.20
C PHE A 186 -5.29 -6.66 24.39
N GLU A 187 -5.50 -5.56 23.66
CA GLU A 187 -6.72 -4.76 23.63
C GLU A 187 -7.07 -4.46 22.18
N GLU A 188 -8.02 -5.23 21.65
CA GLU A 188 -8.41 -5.14 20.24
C GLU A 188 -8.87 -3.72 19.83
N GLY A 189 -8.49 -3.29 18.60
CA GLY A 189 -8.91 -2.02 18.03
C GLY A 189 -8.11 -0.80 18.49
N THR A 190 -7.08 -1.00 19.30
CA THR A 190 -6.10 0.05 19.65
C THR A 190 -4.80 -0.10 18.86
N ILE A 191 -3.95 0.93 18.84
CA ILE A 191 -2.64 0.89 18.19
C ILE A 191 -1.85 -0.32 18.73
N PHE A 192 -1.33 -1.18 17.83
CA PHE A 192 -0.68 -2.46 18.14
C PHE A 192 -1.54 -3.39 19.03
N ASN A 193 -2.86 -3.20 19.08
CA ASN A 193 -3.76 -3.88 20.01
C ASN A 193 -3.25 -3.80 21.46
N GLY A 194 -2.87 -2.61 21.90
CA GLY A 194 -2.39 -2.29 23.25
C GLY A 194 -0.97 -1.76 23.27
N THR A 195 -0.81 -0.53 23.77
CA THR A 195 0.49 0.13 23.95
C THR A 195 0.55 0.83 25.31
N ALA A 196 1.76 1.00 25.85
CA ALA A 196 1.97 1.68 27.14
C ALA A 196 3.25 2.51 27.12
N ALA A 197 3.15 3.75 27.60
CA ALA A 197 4.31 4.63 27.74
C ALA A 197 5.38 4.06 28.70
N ASP A 198 4.94 3.28 29.70
CA ASP A 198 5.80 2.67 30.72
C ASP A 198 6.27 1.25 30.36
N ALA A 199 6.07 0.80 29.09
CA ALA A 199 6.49 -0.54 28.68
C ALA A 199 7.98 -0.84 28.94
N LEU A 200 8.83 0.18 28.90
CA LEU A 200 10.27 0.08 29.17
C LEU A 200 10.70 0.81 30.46
N ALA A 201 9.77 1.09 31.37
CA ALA A 201 10.09 1.78 32.61
C ALA A 201 11.03 0.93 33.51
N PRO A 202 12.00 1.55 34.21
CA PRO A 202 12.96 0.81 35.05
C PRO A 202 12.31 -0.08 36.11
N ALA A 203 11.17 0.33 36.66
CA ALA A 203 10.42 -0.47 37.64
C ALA A 203 9.88 -1.78 37.05
N ARG A 204 9.50 -1.77 35.75
CA ARG A 204 9.05 -2.95 35.01
C ARG A 204 10.24 -3.83 34.64
N VAL A 205 11.26 -3.25 34.00
CA VAL A 205 12.49 -3.97 33.60
C VAL A 205 13.14 -4.71 34.78
N LYS A 206 13.09 -4.15 35.97
CA LYS A 206 13.62 -4.78 37.19
C LYS A 206 12.93 -6.12 37.52
N ARG A 207 11.65 -6.29 37.17
CA ARG A 207 10.88 -7.54 37.44
C ARG A 207 11.31 -8.69 36.52
N TRP A 208 11.75 -8.41 35.31
CA TRP A 208 12.17 -9.43 34.35
C TRP A 208 13.48 -10.08 34.79
N LYS A 209 13.54 -11.38 34.84
CA LYS A 209 14.75 -12.11 35.23
C LYS A 209 15.72 -12.30 34.07
N SER A 210 15.18 -12.72 32.92
CA SER A 210 15.94 -13.02 31.71
C SER A 210 15.14 -12.59 30.47
N PRO A 211 15.08 -11.29 30.14
CA PRO A 211 14.25 -10.81 29.04
C PRO A 211 14.90 -10.97 27.66
N GLY A 212 16.14 -11.50 27.59
CA GLY A 212 16.84 -11.73 26.32
C GLY A 212 16.06 -12.68 25.40
N GLY A 213 15.82 -12.27 24.14
CA GLY A 213 14.93 -12.92 23.19
C GLY A 213 13.49 -12.40 23.21
N GLY A 214 13.15 -11.46 24.10
CA GLY A 214 11.94 -10.68 24.01
C GLY A 214 12.02 -9.63 22.91
N PHE A 215 10.90 -9.02 22.56
CA PHE A 215 10.80 -8.00 21.50
C PHE A 215 10.24 -6.69 22.03
N ILE A 216 10.66 -5.61 21.39
CA ILE A 216 10.08 -4.27 21.56
C ILE A 216 9.48 -3.88 20.22
N HIS A 217 8.23 -3.46 20.23
CA HIS A 217 7.54 -2.90 19.09
C HIS A 217 7.15 -1.46 19.41
N ALA A 218 7.38 -0.55 18.46
CA ALA A 218 7.05 0.85 18.66
C ALA A 218 6.68 1.50 17.32
N LEU A 219 5.81 2.51 17.35
CA LEU A 219 5.70 3.40 16.21
C LEU A 219 6.95 4.29 16.09
N HIS A 220 7.19 4.80 14.92
CA HIS A 220 8.07 5.92 14.62
C HIS A 220 7.59 7.16 15.41
N ALA A 221 8.51 8.01 15.84
CA ALA A 221 8.16 9.20 16.64
C ALA A 221 7.19 10.19 15.96
N ARG A 222 6.96 10.05 14.65
CA ARG A 222 5.99 10.83 13.86
C ARG A 222 4.83 9.98 13.31
N ASP A 223 4.65 8.78 13.82
CA ASP A 223 3.61 7.81 13.42
C ASP A 223 3.64 7.42 11.92
N TRP A 224 4.77 7.58 11.22
CA TRP A 224 4.84 7.25 9.79
C TRP A 224 4.98 5.76 9.50
N GLY A 225 5.35 4.97 10.47
CA GLY A 225 5.54 3.54 10.42
C GLY A 225 5.97 3.00 11.77
N ASP A 226 6.57 1.82 11.78
CA ASP A 226 6.97 1.13 12.99
C ASP A 226 8.46 0.76 13.02
N MET A 227 8.88 0.28 14.15
CA MET A 227 10.22 -0.19 14.46
C MET A 227 10.16 -1.38 15.41
N HIS A 228 10.93 -2.40 15.13
CA HIS A 228 10.99 -3.61 15.93
C HIS A 228 12.43 -3.88 16.40
N TYR A 229 12.54 -4.37 17.63
CA TYR A 229 13.84 -4.65 18.24
C TYR A 229 13.81 -5.96 19.00
N VAL A 230 14.91 -6.69 18.98
CA VAL A 230 15.15 -7.82 19.88
C VAL A 230 15.86 -7.34 21.15
N ILE A 231 15.37 -7.79 22.29
CA ILE A 231 16.02 -7.55 23.57
C ILE A 231 17.20 -8.53 23.68
N THR A 232 18.42 -7.99 23.76
CA THR A 232 19.67 -8.77 23.90
C THR A 232 20.07 -8.99 25.36
N GLY A 233 19.53 -8.18 26.27
CA GLY A 233 19.81 -8.28 27.70
C GLY A 233 19.20 -7.13 28.48
N LYS A 234 19.68 -6.95 29.72
CA LYS A 234 19.34 -5.80 30.55
C LYS A 234 20.47 -5.44 31.53
N ASP A 235 20.45 -4.21 31.98
CA ASP A 235 21.17 -3.75 33.18
C ASP A 235 20.19 -3.45 34.33
N ASP A 236 20.63 -2.73 35.36
CA ASP A 236 19.80 -2.42 36.53
C ASP A 236 18.66 -1.44 36.26
N LYS A 237 18.66 -0.71 35.13
CA LYS A 237 17.77 0.40 34.82
C LYS A 237 17.06 0.26 33.47
N SER A 238 17.65 -0.46 32.52
CA SER A 238 17.23 -0.48 31.14
C SER A 238 17.42 -1.84 30.47
N VAL A 239 16.77 -2.07 29.35
CA VAL A 239 17.04 -3.19 28.47
C VAL A 239 18.11 -2.81 27.45
N LEU A 240 18.91 -3.79 27.04
CA LEU A 240 19.80 -3.73 25.88
C LEU A 240 19.04 -4.35 24.69
N PHE A 241 19.04 -3.68 23.55
CA PHE A 241 18.30 -4.14 22.37
C PHE A 241 19.00 -3.77 21.06
N GLU A 242 18.66 -4.50 20.01
CA GLU A 242 19.13 -4.29 18.62
C GLU A 242 17.95 -4.35 17.66
N GLY A 243 17.97 -3.57 16.55
CA GLY A 243 16.89 -3.57 15.54
C GLY A 243 16.58 -2.19 14.99
N GLY A 244 15.30 -1.98 14.63
CA GLY A 244 14.82 -0.76 14.00
C GLY A 244 15.06 -0.74 12.48
N TYR A 245 15.23 -1.92 11.85
CA TYR A 245 15.61 -2.06 10.44
C TYR A 245 14.47 -1.75 9.47
N GLN A 246 13.23 -1.63 9.96
CA GLN A 246 12.04 -1.38 9.15
C GLN A 246 11.98 0.06 8.61
N ASN A 247 12.79 0.95 9.15
CA ASN A 247 12.81 2.35 8.79
C ASN A 247 14.19 2.76 8.30
N ASN A 248 14.25 3.37 7.11
CA ASN A 248 15.50 3.87 6.52
C ASN A 248 15.83 5.31 6.94
N ARG A 249 14.87 6.01 7.56
CA ARG A 249 15.04 7.38 8.08
C ARG A 249 15.23 7.35 9.58
N PRO A 250 16.35 7.88 10.12
CA PRO A 250 16.60 7.88 11.55
C PRO A 250 15.47 8.51 12.35
N SER A 251 14.99 7.82 13.36
CA SER A 251 13.95 8.27 14.27
C SER A 251 14.07 7.58 15.62
N ASN A 252 13.51 8.21 16.66
CA ASN A 252 13.30 7.58 17.95
C ASN A 252 12.03 6.72 17.93
N MET A 253 11.97 5.74 18.84
CA MET A 253 10.72 5.07 19.18
C MET A 253 9.71 6.10 19.73
N HIS A 254 8.44 5.92 19.39
CA HIS A 254 7.38 6.74 19.95
C HIS A 254 7.27 6.56 21.47
N ASP A 255 7.07 7.64 22.21
CA ASP A 255 7.11 7.62 23.68
C ASP A 255 5.92 6.88 24.30
N LYS A 256 4.78 6.83 23.61
CA LYS A 256 3.52 6.23 24.08
C LYS A 256 3.17 4.94 23.35
N TYR A 257 3.31 4.92 22.01
CA TYR A 257 2.85 3.81 21.17
C TYR A 257 3.94 2.77 21.04
N ARG A 258 4.16 2.02 22.12
CA ARG A 258 5.10 0.90 22.20
C ARG A 258 4.63 -0.18 23.16
N PHE A 259 5.05 -1.41 22.92
CA PHE A 259 4.80 -2.55 23.78
C PHE A 259 5.99 -3.52 23.77
N VAL A 260 6.01 -4.46 24.70
CA VAL A 260 6.99 -5.56 24.74
C VAL A 260 6.28 -6.90 24.71
N GLU A 261 6.92 -7.91 24.11
CA GLU A 261 6.39 -9.27 24.11
C GLU A 261 7.50 -10.33 24.20
N ASN A 262 7.09 -11.60 24.31
CA ASN A 262 7.95 -12.75 24.53
C ASN A 262 8.79 -12.62 25.79
N ILE A 263 8.15 -12.21 26.88
CA ILE A 263 8.76 -12.08 28.21
C ILE A 263 7.95 -12.92 29.21
N TYR A 264 8.62 -13.88 29.86
CA TYR A 264 7.93 -14.84 30.77
C TYR A 264 7.16 -14.16 31.91
N GLU A 265 7.68 -13.11 32.51
CA GLU A 265 7.06 -12.39 33.63
C GLU A 265 5.83 -11.57 33.21
N GLU A 266 5.57 -11.43 31.93
CA GLU A 266 4.36 -10.81 31.36
C GLU A 266 3.34 -11.86 30.85
N LEU A 267 3.52 -13.15 31.21
CA LEU A 267 2.54 -14.23 30.96
C LEU A 267 1.47 -14.19 32.05
N ASP A 268 0.46 -13.34 31.91
CA ASP A 268 -0.49 -13.08 32.99
C ASP A 268 -1.96 -12.96 32.50
N ALA A 269 -2.25 -13.11 31.21
CA ALA A 269 -3.58 -13.08 30.65
C ALA A 269 -3.95 -14.39 29.90
N PRO A 270 -5.26 -14.80 29.91
CA PRO A 270 -5.73 -15.93 29.14
C PRO A 270 -5.46 -15.78 27.64
N GLY A 271 -5.03 -16.86 26.97
CA GLY A 271 -4.65 -16.89 25.57
C GLY A 271 -3.18 -16.56 25.32
N GLU A 272 -2.43 -16.17 26.34
CA GLU A 272 -1.00 -15.89 26.23
C GLU A 272 -0.14 -17.14 26.34
N TRP A 273 1.01 -17.10 25.66
CA TRP A 273 2.00 -18.18 25.67
C TRP A 273 3.44 -17.64 25.71
N PHE A 274 4.36 -18.50 26.16
CA PHE A 274 5.79 -18.23 26.18
C PHE A 274 6.57 -19.50 25.88
N LEU A 275 7.58 -19.41 24.99
CA LEU A 275 8.48 -20.50 24.65
C LEU A 275 9.86 -20.28 25.27
N ASP A 276 10.26 -21.13 26.23
CA ASP A 276 11.63 -21.23 26.69
C ASP A 276 12.36 -22.29 25.85
N GLY A 277 12.80 -21.91 24.65
CA GLY A 277 13.50 -22.81 23.73
C GLY A 277 14.83 -23.35 24.30
N LYS A 278 15.51 -22.63 25.19
CA LYS A 278 16.74 -23.08 25.85
C LYS A 278 16.48 -24.19 26.85
N ALA A 279 15.40 -24.08 27.61
CA ALA A 279 14.99 -25.09 28.59
C ALA A 279 14.10 -26.17 28.01
N GLY A 280 13.59 -26.00 26.77
CA GLY A 280 12.70 -26.94 26.08
C GLY A 280 11.31 -27.02 26.69
N TYR A 281 10.72 -25.87 27.01
CA TYR A 281 9.40 -25.80 27.61
C TYR A 281 8.51 -24.75 26.93
N LEU A 282 7.26 -25.15 26.63
CA LEU A 282 6.18 -24.26 26.27
C LEU A 282 5.31 -23.98 27.49
N TYR A 283 4.99 -22.72 27.73
CA TYR A 283 4.07 -22.25 28.73
C TYR A 283 2.85 -21.63 28.06
N TYR A 284 1.67 -21.90 28.58
CA TYR A 284 0.41 -21.44 28.04
C TYR A 284 -0.57 -21.09 29.15
N TYR A 285 -1.27 -19.99 29.03
CA TYR A 285 -2.38 -19.60 29.91
C TYR A 285 -3.69 -19.77 29.13
N PRO A 286 -4.40 -20.94 29.30
CA PRO A 286 -5.60 -21.21 28.51
C PRO A 286 -6.76 -20.27 28.89
N TYR A 287 -7.71 -20.13 27.97
CA TYR A 287 -9.01 -19.54 28.28
C TYR A 287 -9.78 -20.37 29.31
N PRO A 288 -10.73 -19.77 30.07
CA PRO A 288 -11.44 -20.47 31.17
C PRO A 288 -12.14 -21.78 30.75
N ASP A 289 -12.68 -21.82 29.52
CA ASP A 289 -13.47 -22.94 29.00
C ASP A 289 -12.67 -23.80 27.97
N GLU A 290 -11.38 -23.58 27.85
CA GLU A 290 -10.53 -24.29 26.88
C GLU A 290 -10.04 -25.63 27.45
N ASN A 291 -10.32 -26.72 26.72
CA ASN A 291 -9.82 -28.04 27.07
C ASN A 291 -8.53 -28.36 26.32
N ILE A 292 -7.40 -27.91 26.85
CA ILE A 292 -6.09 -27.99 26.20
C ILE A 292 -5.60 -29.41 25.91
N ASP A 293 -6.09 -30.44 26.59
CA ASP A 293 -5.70 -31.83 26.32
C ASP A 293 -6.28 -32.37 25.01
N ASN A 294 -7.34 -31.72 24.50
CA ASN A 294 -7.99 -32.10 23.24
C ASN A 294 -7.62 -31.18 22.06
N GLU A 295 -6.94 -30.08 22.33
CA GLU A 295 -6.59 -29.09 21.32
C GLU A 295 -5.33 -29.47 20.53
N ILE A 296 -5.31 -29.10 19.23
CA ILE A 296 -4.13 -29.22 18.39
C ILE A 296 -3.30 -27.96 18.53
N PHE A 297 -2.09 -28.13 19.04
CA PHE A 297 -1.10 -27.04 19.11
C PHE A 297 -0.17 -27.09 17.90
N GLU A 298 0.00 -25.97 17.25
CA GLU A 298 0.84 -25.81 16.06
C GLU A 298 1.72 -24.58 16.23
N ILE A 299 3.00 -24.69 15.90
CA ILE A 299 3.96 -23.60 15.94
C ILE A 299 4.50 -23.30 14.54
N ALA A 300 4.47 -22.06 14.12
CA ALA A 300 4.99 -21.64 12.83
C ALA A 300 6.53 -21.74 12.79
N GLU A 301 7.08 -22.31 11.70
CA GLU A 301 8.53 -22.56 11.55
C GLU A 301 9.12 -21.90 10.32
N ILE A 302 8.40 -21.86 9.18
CA ILE A 302 8.92 -21.31 7.92
C ILE A 302 8.16 -20.06 7.47
N PRO A 303 8.84 -19.07 6.89
CA PRO A 303 8.23 -17.83 6.41
C PRO A 303 7.66 -17.94 4.99
N SER A 304 8.06 -18.92 4.19
CA SER A 304 7.67 -19.09 2.79
C SER A 304 7.11 -20.49 2.53
N LEU A 305 6.10 -20.61 1.68
CA LEU A 305 5.43 -21.87 1.34
C LEU A 305 5.63 -22.26 -0.12
N ILE A 306 5.66 -21.28 -1.04
CA ILE A 306 5.99 -21.48 -2.46
C ILE A 306 7.00 -20.44 -2.91
N GLU A 307 8.02 -20.88 -3.62
CA GLU A 307 9.04 -20.04 -4.24
C GLU A 307 9.16 -20.36 -5.74
N ILE A 308 8.82 -19.39 -6.58
CA ILE A 308 8.98 -19.47 -8.04
C ILE A 308 10.16 -18.58 -8.41
N LYS A 309 11.28 -19.20 -8.80
CA LYS A 309 12.54 -18.49 -8.95
C LYS A 309 13.16 -18.66 -10.32
N GLY A 310 13.46 -17.54 -10.97
CA GLY A 310 14.35 -17.46 -12.10
C GLY A 310 15.61 -16.67 -11.78
N ILE A 311 16.54 -16.65 -12.72
CA ILE A 311 17.71 -15.79 -12.72
C ILE A 311 17.64 -14.79 -13.87
N GLU A 312 18.53 -13.81 -13.91
CA GLU A 312 18.48 -12.71 -14.87
C GLU A 312 18.40 -13.18 -16.34
N ASN A 313 19.06 -14.28 -16.69
CA ASN A 313 19.11 -14.80 -18.07
C ASN A 313 18.29 -16.09 -18.30
N ASP A 314 17.61 -16.60 -17.26
CA ASP A 314 16.73 -17.76 -17.34
C ASP A 314 15.52 -17.54 -16.43
N ARG A 315 14.41 -17.08 -16.99
CA ARG A 315 13.21 -16.67 -16.27
C ARG A 315 12.30 -17.86 -15.98
N ALA A 316 11.75 -17.92 -14.77
CA ALA A 316 10.64 -18.83 -14.50
C ALA A 316 9.39 -18.37 -15.29
N SER A 317 8.59 -19.28 -15.81
CA SER A 317 7.41 -18.88 -16.58
C SER A 317 6.26 -19.86 -16.51
N ASP A 318 5.06 -19.32 -16.75
CA ASP A 318 3.85 -20.10 -16.99
C ASP A 318 3.48 -21.03 -15.80
N VAL A 319 3.68 -20.55 -14.57
CA VAL A 319 3.28 -21.24 -13.33
C VAL A 319 1.95 -20.69 -12.84
N THR A 320 0.97 -21.55 -12.64
CA THR A 320 -0.34 -21.22 -12.07
C THR A 320 -0.54 -21.92 -10.73
N VAL A 321 -0.85 -21.14 -9.69
CA VAL A 321 -1.25 -21.64 -8.37
C VAL A 321 -2.69 -21.24 -8.14
N ARG A 322 -3.57 -22.21 -7.82
CA ARG A 322 -5.00 -21.93 -7.75
C ARG A 322 -5.74 -22.68 -6.67
N GLY A 323 -6.66 -21.99 -5.98
CA GLY A 323 -7.65 -22.60 -5.08
C GLY A 323 -7.06 -23.19 -3.80
N ILE A 324 -5.89 -22.74 -3.37
CA ILE A 324 -5.15 -23.23 -2.20
C ILE A 324 -5.22 -22.18 -1.07
N CYS A 325 -5.38 -22.62 0.16
CA CYS A 325 -5.23 -21.81 1.35
C CYS A 325 -3.78 -21.90 1.85
N PHE A 326 -3.13 -20.74 2.01
CA PHE A 326 -1.79 -20.59 2.57
C PHE A 326 -1.91 -20.05 3.99
N SER A 327 -1.28 -20.73 4.95
CA SER A 327 -1.49 -20.40 6.36
C SER A 327 -0.26 -20.67 7.24
N GLN A 328 -0.25 -20.00 8.40
CA GLN A 328 0.62 -20.31 9.53
C GLN A 328 2.13 -20.22 9.22
N THR A 329 2.57 -19.16 8.58
CA THR A 329 4.01 -18.88 8.41
C THR A 329 4.59 -18.16 9.63
N SER A 330 5.92 -18.27 9.85
CA SER A 330 6.61 -17.49 10.88
C SER A 330 6.63 -15.99 10.56
N ARG A 331 6.83 -15.17 11.60
CA ARG A 331 6.94 -13.72 11.45
C ARG A 331 8.29 -13.34 10.82
N THR A 332 8.30 -12.20 10.12
CA THR A 332 9.48 -11.74 9.36
C THR A 332 10.04 -10.40 9.84
N PHE A 333 9.42 -9.78 10.84
CA PHE A 333 9.75 -8.43 11.31
C PHE A 333 11.18 -8.26 11.84
N MET A 334 11.89 -9.33 12.19
CA MET A 334 13.32 -9.33 12.59
C MET A 334 14.23 -9.99 11.54
N ALA A 335 13.75 -10.24 10.33
CA ALA A 335 14.55 -10.72 9.22
C ALA A 335 15.41 -9.60 8.60
N ASP A 336 16.16 -9.92 7.53
CA ASP A 336 16.97 -8.96 6.81
C ASP A 336 16.10 -8.01 5.99
N TYR A 337 16.09 -6.74 6.36
CA TYR A 337 15.38 -5.67 5.66
C TYR A 337 16.31 -4.92 4.73
N GLU A 338 15.87 -4.70 3.50
CA GLU A 338 16.60 -3.87 2.54
C GLU A 338 16.00 -2.45 2.49
N PRO A 339 16.81 -1.39 2.52
CA PRO A 339 16.32 -0.03 2.38
C PRO A 339 15.83 0.22 0.95
N LEU A 340 14.65 0.85 0.82
CA LEU A 340 14.17 1.36 -0.44
C LEU A 340 14.82 2.71 -0.78
N LEU A 341 14.75 3.10 -2.06
CA LEU A 341 15.38 4.34 -2.54
C LEU A 341 14.75 5.57 -1.89
N ARG A 342 15.58 6.53 -1.46
CA ARG A 342 15.18 7.84 -0.88
C ARG A 342 14.03 7.75 0.12
N SER A 343 13.85 6.59 0.70
CA SER A 343 12.64 6.20 1.39
C SER A 343 12.83 6.23 2.90
N ASP A 344 11.72 6.43 3.59
CA ASP A 344 11.60 6.18 5.01
C ASP A 344 11.42 4.69 5.28
N TRP A 345 11.20 3.89 4.24
CA TRP A 345 10.78 2.51 4.29
C TRP A 345 11.91 1.55 3.89
N ALA A 346 12.08 0.50 4.68
CA ALA A 346 12.81 -0.70 4.31
C ALA A 346 11.84 -1.88 4.20
N ILE A 347 12.14 -2.87 3.37
CA ILE A 347 11.23 -3.97 3.09
C ILE A 347 11.91 -5.33 3.28
N TYR A 348 11.18 -6.29 3.84
CA TYR A 348 11.55 -7.70 3.77
C TYR A 348 11.22 -8.27 2.39
N ARG A 349 12.24 -8.73 1.64
CA ARG A 349 12.07 -9.32 0.30
C ARG A 349 11.76 -10.81 0.40
N GLY A 350 10.53 -11.13 0.74
CA GLY A 350 10.01 -12.48 0.88
C GLY A 350 8.52 -12.48 1.22
N ALA A 351 7.88 -13.64 1.07
CA ALA A 351 6.44 -13.82 1.33
C ALA A 351 6.08 -15.31 1.45
N ALA A 352 4.84 -15.59 1.85
CA ALA A 352 4.31 -16.96 1.79
C ALA A 352 4.32 -17.53 0.37
N VAL A 353 4.01 -16.69 -0.65
CA VAL A 353 4.23 -17.01 -2.07
C VAL A 353 5.18 -15.96 -2.64
N PHE A 354 6.41 -16.38 -2.93
CA PHE A 354 7.48 -15.55 -3.45
C PHE A 354 7.77 -15.85 -4.92
N ILE A 355 7.75 -14.83 -5.79
CA ILE A 355 7.99 -14.96 -7.22
C ILE A 355 9.09 -13.99 -7.61
N GLU A 356 10.20 -14.50 -8.13
CA GLU A 356 11.35 -13.70 -8.52
C GLU A 356 11.82 -14.02 -9.94
N ASN A 357 12.13 -12.98 -10.73
CA ASN A 357 12.62 -13.11 -12.10
C ASN A 357 11.75 -14.06 -12.95
N ALA A 358 10.44 -13.72 -13.07
CA ALA A 358 9.45 -14.60 -13.67
C ALA A 358 8.50 -13.89 -14.64
N GLU A 359 7.87 -14.67 -15.50
CA GLU A 359 6.93 -14.19 -16.51
C GLU A 359 5.65 -15.01 -16.52
N ARG A 360 4.50 -14.38 -16.76
CA ARG A 360 3.18 -15.00 -16.96
C ARG A 360 2.74 -15.98 -15.85
N CYS A 361 3.26 -15.79 -14.62
CA CYS A 361 2.81 -16.56 -13.47
C CYS A 361 1.45 -16.04 -12.96
N ARG A 362 0.65 -16.93 -12.36
CA ARG A 362 -0.71 -16.64 -11.93
C ARG A 362 -0.96 -17.19 -10.53
N ILE A 363 -1.48 -16.34 -9.63
CA ILE A 363 -1.95 -16.72 -8.28
C ILE A 363 -3.45 -16.41 -8.25
N GLU A 364 -4.27 -17.45 -8.30
CA GLU A 364 -5.70 -17.28 -8.54
C GLU A 364 -6.57 -18.00 -7.53
N ASP A 365 -7.68 -17.38 -7.12
CA ASP A 365 -8.73 -17.96 -6.30
C ASP A 365 -8.21 -18.59 -4.98
N CYS A 366 -7.04 -18.16 -4.51
CA CYS A 366 -6.39 -18.65 -3.28
C CYS A 366 -6.92 -17.91 -2.04
N GLU A 367 -6.63 -18.48 -0.87
CA GLU A 367 -6.84 -17.84 0.43
C GLU A 367 -5.49 -17.71 1.15
N PHE A 368 -5.27 -16.58 1.82
CA PHE A 368 -4.09 -16.31 2.63
C PHE A 368 -4.54 -15.86 4.01
N THR A 369 -4.17 -16.60 5.05
CA THR A 369 -4.62 -16.32 6.41
C THR A 369 -3.62 -16.81 7.46
N GLY A 370 -3.55 -16.09 8.61
CA GLY A 370 -2.65 -16.48 9.71
C GLY A 370 -1.16 -16.39 9.37
N LEU A 371 -0.77 -15.57 8.40
CA LEU A 371 0.61 -15.43 7.97
C LEU A 371 1.38 -14.45 8.89
N GLY A 372 2.64 -14.73 9.14
CA GLY A 372 3.51 -13.90 9.99
C GLY A 372 4.18 -12.72 9.25
N GLY A 373 4.30 -12.78 7.93
CA GLY A 373 4.92 -11.78 7.06
C GLY A 373 4.03 -11.39 5.88
N ASN A 374 4.63 -11.05 4.73
CA ASN A 374 3.92 -10.74 3.49
C ASN A 374 3.21 -11.97 2.90
N ALA A 375 2.07 -11.76 2.23
CA ALA A 375 1.36 -12.88 1.60
C ALA A 375 1.91 -13.23 0.22
N ILE A 376 2.02 -12.27 -0.70
CA ILE A 376 2.52 -12.45 -2.07
C ILE A 376 3.59 -11.40 -2.37
N PHE A 377 4.70 -11.81 -2.96
CA PHE A 377 5.77 -10.90 -3.37
C PHE A 377 6.24 -11.19 -4.80
N LEU A 378 6.09 -10.19 -5.68
CA LEU A 378 6.60 -10.17 -7.05
C LEU A 378 7.91 -9.36 -7.08
N SER A 379 9.04 -10.03 -7.28
CA SER A 379 10.40 -9.53 -7.05
C SER A 379 11.21 -9.37 -8.33
N ARG A 380 11.90 -8.23 -8.45
CA ARG A 380 12.84 -7.92 -9.55
C ARG A 380 12.16 -7.96 -10.93
N HIS A 381 12.70 -8.71 -11.89
CA HIS A 381 12.07 -8.82 -13.20
C HIS A 381 10.79 -9.68 -13.10
N ILE A 382 9.66 -9.04 -13.27
CA ILE A 382 8.37 -9.72 -13.39
C ILE A 382 7.65 -9.16 -14.62
N ASP A 383 7.12 -10.03 -15.49
CA ASP A 383 6.41 -9.57 -16.68
C ASP A 383 5.10 -10.33 -16.90
N GLY A 384 3.99 -9.59 -16.95
CA GLY A 384 2.67 -10.13 -17.27
C GLY A 384 2.12 -11.12 -16.24
N CYS A 385 2.57 -11.06 -14.98
CA CYS A 385 2.02 -11.89 -13.91
C CYS A 385 0.64 -11.39 -13.44
N VAL A 386 -0.18 -12.30 -12.91
CA VAL A 386 -1.57 -12.02 -12.51
C VAL A 386 -1.81 -12.53 -11.09
N VAL A 387 -2.33 -11.64 -10.23
CA VAL A 387 -2.81 -11.96 -8.88
C VAL A 387 -4.31 -11.64 -8.87
N LYS A 388 -5.16 -12.69 -8.87
CA LYS A 388 -6.59 -12.51 -9.11
C LYS A 388 -7.48 -13.38 -8.26
N GLY A 389 -8.59 -12.80 -7.78
CA GLY A 389 -9.64 -13.55 -7.10
C GLY A 389 -9.25 -14.07 -5.73
N ASN A 390 -8.19 -13.54 -5.11
CA ASN A 390 -7.70 -14.07 -3.84
C ASN A 390 -8.43 -13.43 -2.64
N TYR A 391 -8.53 -14.18 -1.56
CA TYR A 391 -9.00 -13.72 -0.26
C TYR A 391 -7.82 -13.66 0.70
N ILE A 392 -7.40 -12.44 1.10
CA ILE A 392 -6.17 -12.20 1.86
C ILE A 392 -6.54 -11.48 3.16
N HIS A 393 -6.36 -12.14 4.30
CA HIS A 393 -6.72 -11.61 5.60
C HIS A 393 -5.87 -12.20 6.72
N GLN A 394 -5.84 -11.53 7.88
CA GLN A 394 -5.02 -11.92 9.04
C GLN A 394 -3.52 -12.07 8.68
N ILE A 395 -2.97 -11.04 8.05
CA ILE A 395 -1.61 -11.02 7.54
C ILE A 395 -0.72 -10.18 8.46
N GLY A 396 0.47 -10.68 8.78
CA GLY A 396 1.43 -10.01 9.66
C GLY A 396 2.00 -8.72 9.05
N ALA A 397 2.19 -8.68 7.73
CA ALA A 397 2.76 -7.54 7.01
C ALA A 397 1.89 -7.13 5.81
N SER A 398 2.46 -6.86 4.63
CA SER A 398 1.74 -6.45 3.41
C SER A 398 1.05 -7.64 2.72
N ALA A 399 -0.07 -7.37 2.03
CA ALA A 399 -0.78 -8.43 1.30
C ALA A 399 -0.10 -8.75 -0.05
N ILE A 400 0.14 -7.76 -0.91
CA ILE A 400 0.74 -7.95 -2.23
C ILE A 400 1.85 -6.92 -2.43
N CYS A 401 3.09 -7.38 -2.64
CA CYS A 401 4.25 -6.55 -2.93
C CYS A 401 4.70 -6.74 -4.38
N ILE A 402 4.96 -5.65 -5.10
CA ILE A 402 5.42 -5.63 -6.49
C ILE A 402 6.64 -4.70 -6.52
N VAL A 403 7.84 -5.27 -6.35
CA VAL A 403 9.05 -4.50 -6.02
C VAL A 403 10.21 -4.88 -6.94
N GLY A 404 10.68 -3.91 -7.71
CA GLY A 404 11.87 -4.06 -8.54
C GLY A 404 13.17 -4.05 -7.75
N ASP A 405 14.26 -4.18 -8.48
CA ASP A 405 15.61 -4.01 -7.95
C ASP A 405 16.04 -2.54 -8.02
N THR A 406 16.66 -2.03 -6.97
CA THR A 406 17.10 -0.62 -6.91
C THR A 406 18.13 -0.28 -8.00
N SER A 407 18.86 -1.28 -8.52
CA SER A 407 19.79 -1.10 -9.64
C SER A 407 19.10 -0.67 -10.95
N ALA A 408 17.79 -0.84 -11.05
CA ALA A 408 17.00 -0.38 -12.20
C ALA A 408 16.84 1.15 -12.23
N VAL A 409 17.04 1.84 -11.12
CA VAL A 409 16.90 3.29 -11.01
C VAL A 409 18.23 3.99 -11.30
N ARG A 410 18.20 5.00 -12.18
CA ARG A 410 19.38 5.80 -12.54
C ARG A 410 19.64 6.85 -11.45
N SER A 411 20.90 7.08 -11.11
CA SER A 411 21.32 8.01 -10.05
C SER A 411 20.54 7.83 -8.73
N GLY A 412 20.22 6.57 -8.39
CA GLY A 412 19.49 6.23 -7.17
C GLY A 412 20.29 6.56 -5.92
N VAL A 413 19.59 7.05 -4.89
CA VAL A 413 20.13 7.27 -3.55
C VAL A 413 19.23 6.58 -2.52
N PHE A 414 19.77 6.15 -1.38
CA PHE A 414 18.99 5.38 -0.40
C PHE A 414 18.47 6.24 0.74
N LYS A 415 19.26 7.19 1.22
CA LYS A 415 18.87 8.00 2.38
C LYS A 415 18.10 9.24 1.95
N TYR A 416 17.11 9.61 2.76
CA TYR A 416 16.28 10.80 2.55
C TYR A 416 17.11 12.10 2.37
N GLU A 417 18.18 12.26 3.11
CA GLU A 417 19.02 13.46 3.09
C GLU A 417 19.97 13.52 1.87
N GLN A 418 20.06 12.45 1.09
CA GLN A 418 20.94 12.40 -0.08
C GLN A 418 20.26 12.97 -1.32
N SER A 419 21.06 13.64 -2.15
CA SER A 419 20.69 14.08 -3.49
C SER A 419 21.89 13.96 -4.42
N VAL A 420 21.65 13.88 -5.72
CA VAL A 420 22.69 13.85 -6.74
C VAL A 420 22.80 15.24 -7.36
N PRO A 421 23.99 15.88 -7.37
CA PRO A 421 24.21 17.14 -8.09
C PRO A 421 23.86 17.01 -9.57
N TYR A 422 23.29 18.06 -10.16
CA TYR A 422 22.83 18.08 -11.56
C TYR A 422 23.92 17.61 -12.54
N GLU A 423 25.17 18.04 -12.34
CA GLU A 423 26.31 17.72 -13.22
C GLU A 423 26.67 16.23 -13.21
N LEU A 424 26.41 15.53 -12.10
CA LEU A 424 26.71 14.10 -11.92
C LEU A 424 25.50 13.20 -12.20
N MET A 425 24.32 13.80 -12.41
CA MET A 425 23.07 13.08 -12.60
C MET A 425 23.04 12.40 -13.97
N ASP A 426 22.68 11.12 -13.99
CA ASP A 426 22.33 10.43 -15.24
C ASP A 426 21.00 11.00 -15.78
N LYS A 427 21.04 11.63 -16.95
CA LYS A 427 19.90 12.32 -17.56
C LYS A 427 19.18 11.46 -18.62
N ILE A 428 19.53 10.18 -18.75
CA ILE A 428 18.81 9.27 -19.65
C ILE A 428 17.44 8.96 -19.04
N PRO A 429 16.32 9.16 -19.76
CA PRO A 429 15.00 8.84 -19.27
C PRO A 429 14.81 7.34 -18.98
N GLY A 430 14.03 7.03 -17.94
CA GLY A 430 13.57 5.68 -17.61
C GLY A 430 14.59 4.77 -16.93
N PRO A 431 14.29 3.48 -16.85
CA PRO A 431 15.08 2.51 -16.11
C PRO A 431 16.46 2.26 -16.73
N LYS A 432 17.40 1.80 -15.90
CA LYS A 432 18.76 1.46 -16.30
C LYS A 432 18.88 0.02 -16.84
N ASN A 433 18.02 -0.88 -16.37
CA ASN A 433 17.97 -2.30 -16.76
C ASN A 433 16.51 -2.80 -16.69
N GLU A 434 16.31 -4.12 -16.83
CA GLU A 434 14.98 -4.73 -16.84
C GLU A 434 14.60 -5.41 -15.49
N LEU A 435 15.34 -5.19 -14.42
CA LEU A 435 15.10 -5.82 -13.13
C LEU A 435 13.95 -5.13 -12.35
N TYR A 436 12.80 -4.97 -12.99
CA TYR A 436 11.61 -4.37 -12.39
C TYR A 436 10.33 -5.02 -12.91
N PRO A 437 9.25 -5.06 -12.09
CA PRO A 437 7.96 -5.57 -12.51
C PRO A 437 7.28 -4.67 -13.55
N ARG A 438 6.64 -5.30 -14.54
CA ARG A 438 5.85 -4.59 -15.56
C ARG A 438 4.65 -5.40 -16.06
N ARG A 439 3.61 -4.70 -16.50
CA ARG A 439 2.39 -5.28 -17.11
C ARG A 439 1.69 -6.34 -16.25
N CYS A 440 1.86 -6.25 -14.93
CA CYS A 440 1.19 -7.14 -13.99
C CYS A 440 -0.25 -6.68 -13.72
N ILE A 441 -1.10 -7.62 -13.37
CA ILE A 441 -2.51 -7.39 -13.06
C ILE A 441 -2.80 -7.87 -11.64
N VAL A 442 -3.35 -6.99 -10.82
CA VAL A 442 -3.89 -7.28 -9.48
C VAL A 442 -5.38 -6.98 -9.51
N GLU A 443 -6.21 -8.02 -9.56
CA GLU A 443 -7.63 -7.85 -9.88
C GLU A 443 -8.53 -8.72 -9.01
N ASP A 444 -9.67 -8.16 -8.58
CA ASP A 444 -10.72 -8.90 -7.87
C ASP A 444 -10.21 -9.60 -6.59
N ASN A 445 -9.32 -8.96 -5.83
CA ASN A 445 -8.84 -9.48 -4.56
C ASN A 445 -9.55 -8.79 -3.39
N LEU A 446 -9.97 -9.56 -2.40
CA LEU A 446 -10.49 -9.07 -1.13
C LEU A 446 -9.37 -9.10 -0.10
N ILE A 447 -8.98 -7.93 0.41
CA ILE A 447 -7.85 -7.74 1.31
C ILE A 447 -8.32 -6.99 2.56
N HIS A 448 -8.12 -7.57 3.75
CA HIS A 448 -8.42 -6.90 5.01
C HIS A 448 -7.66 -7.51 6.19
N ASP A 449 -7.63 -6.79 7.31
CA ASP A 449 -6.93 -7.23 8.53
C ASP A 449 -5.49 -7.65 8.24
N ILE A 450 -4.74 -6.76 7.62
CA ILE A 450 -3.30 -6.92 7.34
C ILE A 450 -2.47 -6.04 8.29
N GLY A 451 -1.16 -6.23 8.29
CA GLY A 451 -0.28 -5.45 9.15
C GLY A 451 -0.51 -5.75 10.64
N LEU A 452 -0.86 -6.99 10.98
CA LEU A 452 -1.11 -7.39 12.37
C LEU A 452 0.17 -7.39 13.23
N VAL A 453 1.33 -7.47 12.59
CA VAL A 453 2.65 -7.40 13.23
C VAL A 453 3.33 -6.08 12.87
N GLU A 454 3.54 -5.84 11.59
CA GLU A 454 4.20 -4.66 11.05
C GLU A 454 3.17 -3.60 10.64
N LYS A 455 3.49 -2.31 10.85
CA LYS A 455 2.57 -1.19 10.54
C LYS A 455 2.97 -0.38 9.31
N GLN A 456 4.25 -0.46 8.90
CA GLN A 456 4.73 0.17 7.67
C GLN A 456 4.45 -0.73 6.45
N VAL A 457 3.18 -0.96 6.17
CA VAL A 457 2.68 -1.94 5.19
C VAL A 457 1.63 -1.33 4.25
N ALA A 458 1.31 -2.05 3.19
CA ALA A 458 0.20 -1.71 2.31
C ALA A 458 -0.60 -2.96 1.89
N GLY A 459 -1.88 -2.75 1.56
CA GLY A 459 -2.66 -3.80 0.89
C GLY A 459 -2.01 -4.21 -0.43
N ILE A 460 -1.61 -3.22 -1.24
CA ILE A 460 -0.83 -3.42 -2.47
C ILE A 460 0.31 -2.41 -2.49
N GLN A 461 1.56 -2.90 -2.40
CA GLN A 461 2.79 -2.12 -2.47
C GLN A 461 3.39 -2.20 -3.87
N ILE A 462 3.66 -1.06 -4.50
CA ILE A 462 4.33 -0.93 -5.80
C ILE A 462 5.58 -0.07 -5.61
N GLN A 463 6.74 -0.58 -6.03
CA GLN A 463 8.02 0.11 -5.92
C GLN A 463 8.93 -0.27 -7.09
N VAL A 464 9.58 0.70 -7.73
CA VAL A 464 10.46 0.44 -8.89
C VAL A 464 9.74 -0.46 -9.92
N ALA A 465 8.64 0.00 -10.48
CA ALA A 465 7.77 -0.78 -11.35
C ALA A 465 7.14 0.07 -12.46
N ARG A 466 6.56 -0.55 -13.49
CA ARG A 466 5.91 0.11 -14.62
C ARG A 466 4.65 -0.62 -15.08
N GLU A 467 3.63 0.12 -15.51
CA GLU A 467 2.43 -0.43 -16.16
C GLU A 467 1.72 -1.52 -15.33
N ILE A 468 1.57 -1.29 -14.01
CA ILE A 468 0.84 -2.19 -13.12
C ILE A 468 -0.64 -1.82 -13.14
N ASN A 469 -1.52 -2.80 -13.37
CA ASN A 469 -2.97 -2.64 -13.34
C ASN A 469 -3.53 -3.17 -12.02
N VAL A 470 -4.08 -2.27 -11.21
CA VAL A 470 -4.73 -2.59 -9.92
C VAL A 470 -6.20 -2.24 -10.05
N ARG A 471 -7.06 -3.26 -10.13
CA ARG A 471 -8.47 -3.01 -10.41
C ARG A 471 -9.42 -3.96 -9.69
N HIS A 472 -10.60 -3.44 -9.36
CA HIS A 472 -11.67 -4.21 -8.72
C HIS A 472 -11.24 -4.91 -7.42
N ASN A 473 -10.30 -4.33 -6.66
CA ASN A 473 -9.94 -4.86 -5.34
C ASN A 473 -10.76 -4.15 -4.26
N THR A 474 -11.15 -4.88 -3.22
CA THR A 474 -11.72 -4.31 -1.99
C THR A 474 -10.69 -4.44 -0.88
N ILE A 475 -10.31 -3.30 -0.26
CA ILE A 475 -9.22 -3.25 0.72
C ILE A 475 -9.69 -2.44 1.93
N TYR A 476 -9.66 -3.03 3.14
CA TYR A 476 -10.07 -2.32 4.35
C TYR A 476 -9.44 -2.90 5.61
N ARG A 477 -9.54 -2.16 6.73
CA ARG A 477 -8.88 -2.43 8.02
C ARG A 477 -7.38 -2.68 7.84
N VAL A 478 -6.70 -1.62 7.38
CA VAL A 478 -5.25 -1.61 7.21
C VAL A 478 -4.62 -0.50 8.06
N PRO A 479 -3.47 -0.76 8.70
CA PRO A 479 -2.84 0.21 9.60
C PRO A 479 -2.29 1.43 8.89
N ARG A 480 -1.96 1.32 7.59
CA ARG A 480 -1.38 2.37 6.75
C ARG A 480 -2.17 2.49 5.44
N ALA A 481 -1.56 2.44 4.28
CA ALA A 481 -2.21 2.63 2.99
C ALA A 481 -2.86 1.34 2.45
N ALA A 482 -4.00 1.46 1.76
CA ALA A 482 -4.56 0.36 0.99
C ALA A 482 -3.73 0.08 -0.27
N ILE A 483 -3.37 1.12 -1.02
CA ILE A 483 -2.52 1.03 -2.22
C ILE A 483 -1.41 2.06 -2.07
N ASN A 484 -0.16 1.64 -2.22
CA ASN A 484 1.00 2.52 -2.11
C ASN A 484 1.91 2.41 -3.34
N ILE A 485 2.31 3.55 -3.91
CA ILE A 485 3.33 3.64 -4.96
C ILE A 485 4.51 4.43 -4.40
N GLY A 486 5.66 3.78 -4.28
CA GLY A 486 6.89 4.40 -3.76
C GLY A 486 7.82 4.91 -4.86
N ASP A 487 9.00 5.34 -4.45
CA ASP A 487 10.05 5.91 -5.29
C ASP A 487 10.49 4.98 -6.43
N GLY A 488 11.06 5.58 -7.48
CA GLY A 488 11.63 4.86 -8.62
C GLY A 488 10.60 4.20 -9.51
N SER A 489 9.35 4.64 -9.43
CA SER A 489 8.28 4.15 -10.29
C SER A 489 8.31 4.82 -11.64
N PHE A 490 8.27 4.02 -12.71
CA PHE A 490 8.37 4.51 -14.09
C PHE A 490 7.02 4.90 -14.71
N GLY A 491 5.95 4.85 -13.90
CA GLY A 491 4.60 5.27 -14.26
C GLY A 491 3.83 4.28 -15.12
N GLY A 492 2.76 4.77 -15.77
CA GLY A 492 1.87 3.94 -16.59
C GLY A 492 0.96 3.02 -15.79
N HIS A 493 0.90 3.18 -14.48
CA HIS A 493 0.01 2.39 -13.64
C HIS A 493 -1.45 2.78 -13.88
N VAL A 494 -2.35 1.81 -13.75
CA VAL A 494 -3.80 2.02 -13.83
C VAL A 494 -4.42 1.49 -12.54
N ILE A 495 -4.93 2.42 -11.73
CA ILE A 495 -5.59 2.14 -10.45
C ILE A 495 -7.07 2.46 -10.65
N GLU A 496 -7.91 1.43 -10.85
CA GLU A 496 -9.30 1.66 -11.24
C GLU A 496 -10.30 0.71 -10.59
N TYR A 497 -11.51 1.22 -10.35
CA TYR A 497 -12.62 0.46 -9.79
C TYR A 497 -12.33 -0.22 -8.44
N ASN A 498 -11.33 0.25 -7.70
CA ASN A 498 -11.06 -0.27 -6.36
C ASN A 498 -11.99 0.38 -5.33
N ASP A 499 -12.24 -0.33 -4.24
CA ASP A 499 -12.99 0.14 -3.07
C ASP A 499 -12.08 0.04 -1.84
N ALA A 500 -11.60 1.17 -1.32
CA ALA A 500 -10.67 1.16 -0.19
C ALA A 500 -11.16 2.09 0.94
N PHE A 501 -11.25 1.55 2.14
CA PHE A 501 -11.78 2.26 3.32
C PHE A 501 -11.22 1.69 4.62
N ALA A 502 -11.48 2.35 5.75
CA ALA A 502 -10.89 2.00 7.03
C ALA A 502 -9.36 1.80 6.91
N THR A 503 -8.70 2.84 6.41
CA THR A 503 -7.26 2.88 6.17
C THR A 503 -6.58 3.88 7.11
N VAL A 504 -5.26 3.80 7.23
CA VAL A 504 -4.46 4.66 8.13
C VAL A 504 -4.94 4.54 9.59
N LEU A 505 -5.26 3.32 10.04
CA LEU A 505 -5.82 3.10 11.37
C LEU A 505 -4.81 3.27 12.50
N GLU A 506 -3.52 3.07 12.22
CA GLU A 506 -2.47 3.08 13.26
C GLU A 506 -1.30 4.02 12.94
N THR A 507 -1.17 4.46 11.69
CA THR A 507 -0.16 5.45 11.28
C THR A 507 -0.79 6.82 11.02
N SER A 508 0.00 7.82 10.65
CA SER A 508 -0.48 9.15 10.27
C SER A 508 0.23 9.65 9.01
N ASP A 509 -0.30 10.75 8.42
CA ASP A 509 0.26 11.41 7.23
C ASP A 509 0.31 10.50 5.99
N HIS A 510 -0.74 9.72 5.78
CA HIS A 510 -0.91 8.82 4.64
C HIS A 510 -2.34 8.89 4.08
N GLY A 511 -2.56 8.24 2.95
CA GLY A 511 -3.88 8.11 2.32
C GLY A 511 -4.33 6.67 2.12
N ALA A 512 -5.63 6.50 1.78
CA ALA A 512 -6.12 5.21 1.30
C ALA A 512 -5.35 4.80 0.03
N PHE A 513 -5.23 5.69 -0.94
CA PHE A 513 -4.16 5.67 -1.94
C PHE A 513 -3.05 6.61 -1.50
N ASN A 514 -1.82 6.13 -1.48
CA ASN A 514 -0.65 6.91 -1.09
C ASN A 514 0.46 6.78 -2.14
N SER A 515 1.17 7.86 -2.46
CA SER A 515 2.38 7.79 -3.25
C SER A 515 3.39 8.85 -2.84
N TRP A 516 4.65 8.57 -3.10
CA TRP A 516 5.72 9.56 -3.14
C TRP A 516 6.59 9.30 -4.37
N GLY A 517 7.08 10.39 -4.98
CA GLY A 517 7.82 10.34 -6.21
C GLY A 517 9.15 11.06 -6.07
N ARG A 518 9.93 10.74 -5.06
CA ARG A 518 11.27 11.32 -4.82
C ARG A 518 12.25 10.92 -5.93
N ASP A 519 11.90 11.30 -7.14
CA ASP A 519 12.64 11.02 -8.36
C ASP A 519 13.99 11.74 -8.41
N ARG A 520 14.77 11.61 -9.48
CA ARG A 520 16.13 12.18 -9.59
C ARG A 520 16.21 13.67 -9.29
N PHE A 521 15.18 14.46 -9.65
CA PHE A 521 15.13 15.91 -9.37
C PHE A 521 14.91 16.23 -7.89
N TRP A 522 14.42 15.29 -7.12
CA TRP A 522 14.00 15.54 -5.74
C TRP A 522 15.18 15.87 -4.83
N HIS A 523 14.97 16.84 -3.94
CA HIS A 523 15.93 17.27 -2.94
C HIS A 523 15.20 17.54 -1.61
N PRO A 524 15.75 17.15 -0.44
CA PRO A 524 15.11 17.36 0.87
C PRO A 524 14.91 18.85 1.25
N SER A 525 15.67 19.79 0.62
CA SER A 525 15.38 21.24 0.71
C SER A 525 14.50 21.66 -0.46
N TYR A 526 13.28 22.09 -0.15
CA TYR A 526 12.31 22.60 -1.11
C TYR A 526 12.89 23.75 -1.97
N GLU A 527 13.62 24.72 -1.35
CA GLU A 527 14.18 25.86 -2.08
C GLU A 527 15.21 25.41 -3.13
N LYS A 528 16.10 24.46 -2.78
CA LYS A 528 17.09 23.93 -3.73
C LYS A 528 16.42 23.12 -4.82
N MET A 529 15.42 22.31 -4.49
CA MET A 529 14.63 21.56 -5.46
C MET A 529 13.89 22.51 -6.42
N SER A 530 13.20 23.53 -5.88
CA SER A 530 12.47 24.53 -6.66
C SER A 530 13.38 25.27 -7.65
N LEU A 531 14.58 25.65 -7.22
CA LEU A 531 15.57 26.31 -8.09
C LEU A 531 16.06 25.35 -9.20
N MET A 532 16.44 24.14 -8.83
CA MET A 532 16.95 23.13 -9.78
C MET A 532 15.92 22.79 -10.87
N VAL A 533 14.65 22.59 -10.53
CA VAL A 533 13.61 22.26 -11.53
C VAL A 533 13.18 23.49 -12.36
N ALA A 534 13.36 24.72 -11.83
CA ALA A 534 13.14 25.93 -12.62
C ALA A 534 14.24 26.14 -13.67
N GLU A 535 15.49 25.83 -13.35
CA GLU A 535 16.64 25.89 -14.26
C GLU A 535 16.69 24.70 -15.23
N HIS A 536 16.22 23.53 -14.81
CA HIS A 536 16.31 22.26 -15.52
C HIS A 536 14.96 21.54 -15.58
N PRO A 537 13.95 22.08 -16.28
CA PRO A 537 12.60 21.48 -16.33
C PRO A 537 12.54 20.12 -16.99
N GLU A 538 13.57 19.73 -17.78
CA GLU A 538 13.70 18.41 -18.39
C GLU A 538 13.84 17.27 -17.37
N LEU A 539 14.21 17.57 -16.11
CA LEU A 539 14.42 16.56 -15.06
C LEU A 539 13.12 15.96 -14.54
N VAL A 540 12.01 16.72 -14.56
CA VAL A 540 10.79 16.38 -13.80
C VAL A 540 10.09 15.09 -14.24
N LEU A 541 10.32 14.62 -15.46
CA LEU A 541 9.72 13.38 -15.98
C LEU A 541 10.76 12.32 -16.36
N LEU A 542 11.99 12.43 -15.89
CA LEU A 542 13.03 11.43 -16.22
C LEU A 542 12.73 10.03 -15.66
N ASP A 543 12.06 9.96 -14.52
CA ASP A 543 11.64 8.70 -13.90
C ASP A 543 10.15 8.43 -14.16
N ALA A 544 9.27 9.39 -13.96
CA ALA A 544 7.83 9.26 -14.18
C ALA A 544 7.44 9.41 -15.68
N LEU A 545 7.92 8.50 -16.53
CA LEU A 545 7.80 8.59 -17.99
C LEU A 545 6.37 8.50 -18.51
N PHE A 546 5.56 7.65 -17.91
CA PHE A 546 4.21 7.34 -18.35
C PHE A 546 3.20 7.81 -17.31
N THR A 547 2.09 8.38 -17.77
CA THR A 547 1.03 8.86 -16.87
C THR A 547 0.43 7.72 -16.06
N THR A 548 0.40 7.91 -14.75
CA THR A 548 -0.34 7.02 -13.84
C THR A 548 -1.79 7.50 -13.73
N TYR A 549 -2.73 6.58 -13.94
CA TYR A 549 -4.17 6.85 -13.88
C TYR A 549 -4.76 6.35 -12.55
N ILE A 550 -5.44 7.23 -11.83
CA ILE A 550 -6.27 6.89 -10.67
C ILE A 550 -7.69 7.25 -11.03
N ARG A 551 -8.52 6.25 -11.35
CA ARG A 551 -9.84 6.52 -11.92
C ARG A 551 -10.92 5.55 -11.48
N TYR A 552 -12.13 6.07 -11.32
CA TYR A 552 -13.31 5.27 -11.00
C TYR A 552 -13.12 4.41 -9.74
N ASN A 553 -12.37 4.93 -8.74
CA ASN A 553 -12.25 4.29 -7.44
C ASN A 553 -13.20 4.94 -6.43
N ARG A 554 -13.53 4.21 -5.37
CA ARG A 554 -14.18 4.73 -4.18
C ARG A 554 -13.22 4.61 -3.00
N PHE A 555 -12.85 5.75 -2.43
CA PHE A 555 -11.92 5.83 -1.30
C PHE A 555 -12.58 6.49 -0.11
N ARG A 556 -12.26 5.98 1.09
CA ARG A 556 -12.57 6.61 2.37
C ARG A 556 -11.41 6.44 3.34
N CYS A 557 -10.85 7.56 3.76
CA CYS A 557 -9.87 7.60 4.83
C CYS A 557 -10.32 8.58 5.90
N ASP A 558 -10.53 8.10 7.12
CA ASP A 558 -10.98 8.93 8.24
C ASP A 558 -9.81 9.55 9.01
N HIS A 559 -8.59 9.02 8.84
CA HIS A 559 -7.38 9.42 9.58
C HIS A 559 -6.30 10.04 8.69
N GLY A 560 -6.58 10.25 7.41
CA GLY A 560 -5.67 10.80 6.42
C GLY A 560 -6.41 11.27 5.18
N TRP A 561 -5.81 11.10 4.01
CA TRP A 561 -6.42 11.47 2.73
C TRP A 561 -7.01 10.28 1.99
N ASP A 562 -8.02 10.51 1.16
CA ASP A 562 -8.53 9.49 0.25
C ASP A 562 -7.48 9.20 -0.84
N ILE A 563 -6.86 10.26 -1.37
CA ILE A 563 -5.73 10.18 -2.32
C ILE A 563 -4.63 11.12 -1.84
N ASP A 564 -3.47 10.58 -1.55
CA ASP A 564 -2.29 11.30 -1.12
C ASP A 564 -1.16 11.17 -2.15
N LEU A 565 -0.87 12.26 -2.85
CA LEU A 565 0.32 12.40 -3.69
C LEU A 565 1.36 13.23 -2.95
N ASP A 566 2.27 12.53 -2.26
CA ASP A 566 3.30 13.12 -1.42
C ASP A 566 4.62 13.34 -2.18
N ASP A 567 5.57 14.01 -1.59
CA ASP A 567 6.98 14.27 -1.95
C ASP A 567 7.34 14.02 -3.43
N GLY A 568 6.99 14.94 -4.33
CA GLY A 568 7.43 14.91 -5.72
C GLY A 568 6.60 14.05 -6.67
N SER A 569 5.50 13.43 -6.23
CA SER A 569 4.63 12.60 -7.09
C SER A 569 4.18 13.36 -8.33
N SER A 570 4.61 12.91 -9.52
CA SER A 570 4.45 13.60 -10.80
C SER A 570 3.81 12.71 -11.87
N ASN A 571 3.20 13.34 -12.88
CA ASN A 571 2.60 12.70 -14.04
C ASN A 571 1.42 11.77 -13.70
N TYR A 572 0.42 12.34 -13.02
CA TYR A 572 -0.81 11.65 -12.62
C TYR A 572 -2.03 12.22 -13.31
N HIS A 573 -2.99 11.35 -13.65
CA HIS A 573 -4.33 11.74 -14.10
C HIS A 573 -5.37 11.09 -13.17
N ILE A 574 -6.01 11.92 -12.36
CA ILE A 574 -6.94 11.53 -11.29
C ILE A 574 -8.35 11.94 -11.72
N TYR A 575 -9.20 10.98 -12.10
CA TYR A 575 -10.54 11.32 -12.57
C TYR A 575 -11.60 10.25 -12.29
N GLY A 576 -12.84 10.70 -12.18
CA GLY A 576 -13.98 9.81 -11.96
C GLY A 576 -13.96 9.09 -10.61
N ASN A 577 -13.21 9.59 -9.62
CA ASN A 577 -13.15 8.97 -8.31
C ASN A 577 -14.19 9.55 -7.36
N VAL A 578 -14.61 8.76 -6.40
CA VAL A 578 -15.47 9.13 -5.28
C VAL A 578 -14.62 9.13 -4.01
N CYS A 579 -14.32 10.32 -3.50
CA CYS A 579 -13.58 10.55 -2.27
C CYS A 579 -14.58 10.85 -1.15
N LEU A 580 -14.74 9.93 -0.17
CA LEU A 580 -15.85 9.98 0.79
C LEU A 580 -15.54 10.77 2.07
N ARG A 581 -14.26 11.02 2.39
CA ARG A 581 -13.91 11.66 3.67
C ARG A 581 -12.56 12.39 3.69
N GLY A 582 -11.50 11.79 3.14
CA GLY A 582 -10.12 12.28 3.27
C GLY A 582 -9.76 13.39 2.27
N GLY A 583 -10.48 13.53 1.15
CA GLY A 583 -10.13 14.47 0.09
C GLY A 583 -8.91 14.06 -0.72
N ILE A 584 -8.30 14.99 -1.46
CA ILE A 584 -7.11 14.77 -2.29
C ILE A 584 -6.00 15.72 -1.85
N LYS A 585 -4.86 15.18 -1.39
CA LYS A 585 -3.64 15.94 -1.15
C LYS A 585 -2.72 15.84 -2.38
N LEU A 586 -2.23 16.97 -2.84
CA LEU A 586 -1.19 17.10 -3.85
C LEU A 586 -0.04 17.92 -3.27
N ARG A 587 1.04 17.26 -2.90
CA ARG A 587 2.25 17.93 -2.44
C ARG A 587 3.16 18.28 -3.61
N GLU A 588 4.36 18.81 -3.43
CA GLU A 588 5.28 19.17 -4.51
C GLU A 588 5.38 18.08 -5.58
N GLY A 589 5.17 18.44 -6.84
CA GLY A 589 5.16 17.54 -8.00
C GLY A 589 4.74 18.27 -9.27
N PHE A 590 4.64 17.55 -10.38
CA PHE A 590 4.46 18.13 -11.71
C PHE A 590 3.43 17.37 -12.55
N ASN A 591 2.74 18.12 -13.42
CA ASN A 591 1.87 17.59 -14.47
C ASN A 591 0.79 16.63 -13.94
N ARG A 592 0.05 17.08 -12.92
CA ARG A 592 -1.08 16.34 -12.35
C ARG A 592 -2.38 16.92 -12.87
N ILE A 593 -3.26 16.05 -13.38
CA ILE A 593 -4.61 16.43 -13.82
C ILE A 593 -5.60 15.81 -12.85
N VAL A 594 -6.42 16.65 -12.21
CA VAL A 594 -7.51 16.23 -11.32
C VAL A 594 -8.82 16.73 -11.92
N GLU A 595 -9.63 15.83 -12.45
CA GLU A 595 -10.87 16.21 -13.10
C GLU A 595 -12.00 15.21 -12.88
N ASN A 596 -13.21 15.69 -12.87
CA ASN A 596 -14.42 14.86 -12.78
C ASN A 596 -14.47 13.95 -11.55
N ASN A 597 -13.98 14.41 -10.38
CA ASN A 597 -14.07 13.68 -9.12
C ASN A 597 -15.16 14.27 -8.22
N ILE A 598 -15.69 13.47 -7.30
CA ILE A 598 -16.59 13.90 -6.22
C ILE A 598 -15.82 13.79 -4.90
N LEU A 599 -15.70 14.92 -4.18
CA LEU A 599 -15.04 15.00 -2.87
C LEU A 599 -16.09 15.38 -1.81
N ILE A 600 -16.43 14.42 -0.94
CA ILE A 600 -17.47 14.57 0.08
C ILE A 600 -16.83 14.88 1.42
N ASN A 601 -17.37 15.89 2.12
CA ASN A 601 -16.97 16.32 3.47
C ASN A 601 -15.49 16.71 3.58
N ASN A 602 -14.83 16.95 2.46
CA ASN A 602 -13.43 17.38 2.35
C ASN A 602 -13.22 18.04 0.98
N THR A 603 -11.96 18.32 0.63
CA THR A 603 -11.60 19.13 -0.54
C THR A 603 -10.24 18.70 -1.13
N LEU A 604 -9.69 19.60 -1.96
CA LEU A 604 -8.31 19.55 -2.43
C LEU A 604 -7.37 20.22 -1.40
N HIS A 605 -6.25 19.56 -1.11
CA HIS A 605 -5.16 20.02 -0.25
C HIS A 605 -3.90 20.23 -1.09
N PRO A 606 -3.71 21.39 -1.73
CA PRO A 606 -2.48 21.67 -2.46
C PRO A 606 -1.39 22.15 -1.50
N HIS A 607 -0.29 21.40 -1.42
CA HIS A 607 0.83 21.66 -0.52
C HIS A 607 2.11 21.91 -1.30
N LEU A 608 2.84 22.99 -1.01
CA LEU A 608 4.18 23.26 -1.53
C LEU A 608 4.32 23.18 -3.07
N TRP A 609 3.30 23.64 -3.81
CA TRP A 609 3.36 23.61 -5.27
C TRP A 609 4.43 24.53 -5.83
N PHE A 610 5.16 24.04 -6.82
CA PHE A 610 6.14 24.83 -7.56
C PHE A 610 5.48 25.86 -8.48
N GLN A 611 6.24 26.90 -8.83
CA GLN A 611 5.75 27.98 -9.70
C GLN A 611 5.25 27.46 -11.06
N ASN A 612 5.87 26.44 -11.64
CA ASN A 612 5.55 25.89 -12.96
C ASN A 612 5.19 24.41 -12.86
N CYS A 613 4.43 24.01 -11.84
CA CYS A 613 4.07 22.59 -11.63
C CYS A 613 3.26 21.99 -12.79
N GLY A 614 2.55 22.79 -13.57
CA GLY A 614 1.76 22.33 -14.72
C GLY A 614 0.44 21.67 -14.38
N ASP A 615 0.01 21.70 -13.12
CA ASP A 615 -1.19 21.04 -12.62
C ASP A 615 -2.48 21.65 -13.18
N ILE A 616 -3.49 20.80 -13.40
CA ILE A 616 -4.81 21.15 -13.90
C ILE A 616 -5.88 20.57 -12.98
N ILE A 617 -6.74 21.42 -12.44
CA ILE A 617 -7.84 21.06 -11.54
C ILE A 617 -9.15 21.58 -12.13
N ARG A 618 -10.01 20.68 -12.61
CA ARG A 618 -11.25 21.10 -13.29
C ARG A 618 -12.37 20.05 -13.19
N ARG A 619 -13.61 20.48 -13.37
CA ARG A 619 -14.80 19.62 -13.41
C ARG A 619 -14.98 18.72 -12.18
N ASN A 620 -14.45 19.13 -11.03
CA ASN A 620 -14.65 18.39 -9.80
C ASN A 620 -15.84 18.94 -9.01
N VAL A 621 -16.44 18.10 -8.18
CA VAL A 621 -17.47 18.46 -7.21
C VAL A 621 -16.82 18.52 -5.82
N PHE A 622 -16.73 19.70 -5.24
CA PHE A 622 -16.18 19.97 -3.91
C PHE A 622 -17.27 20.35 -2.91
N THR A 623 -17.20 19.81 -1.71
CA THR A 623 -18.08 20.23 -0.61
C THR A 623 -17.51 21.37 0.23
N GLN A 624 -16.22 21.66 0.10
CA GLN A 624 -15.50 22.71 0.84
C GLN A 624 -14.54 23.48 -0.08
N ALA A 625 -14.11 24.67 0.35
CA ALA A 625 -13.03 25.41 -0.30
C ALA A 625 -11.70 24.68 -0.14
N TYR A 626 -10.77 24.92 -1.05
CA TYR A 626 -9.40 24.36 -0.99
C TYR A 626 -8.68 24.74 0.30
N LEU A 627 -7.75 23.88 0.72
CA LEU A 627 -6.89 24.07 1.88
C LEU A 627 -5.42 24.17 1.45
N PRO A 628 -5.00 25.31 0.84
CA PRO A 628 -3.64 25.47 0.33
C PRO A 628 -2.63 25.74 1.46
N ILE A 629 -1.41 25.18 1.31
CA ILE A 629 -0.26 25.44 2.19
C ILE A 629 0.97 25.72 1.33
N GLU A 630 1.59 26.90 1.51
CA GLU A 630 2.85 27.31 0.88
C GLU A 630 2.89 27.19 -0.65
N LEU A 631 1.85 27.68 -1.35
CA LEU A 631 1.83 27.67 -2.82
C LEU A 631 2.70 28.77 -3.40
N LYS A 632 3.47 28.47 -4.45
CA LYS A 632 4.15 29.47 -5.30
C LYS A 632 3.28 29.90 -6.47
N SER A 633 2.41 29.04 -6.96
CA SER A 633 1.37 29.32 -7.94
C SER A 633 0.26 28.26 -7.91
N TRP A 634 -0.89 28.59 -8.49
CA TRP A 634 -2.04 27.67 -8.63
C TRP A 634 -1.94 26.73 -9.85
N GLY A 635 -0.74 26.49 -10.36
CA GLY A 635 -0.55 25.58 -11.49
C GLY A 635 -0.93 26.22 -12.85
N LYS A 636 -1.26 25.38 -13.83
CA LYS A 636 -1.61 25.78 -15.19
C LYS A 636 -3.07 26.23 -15.31
N MET A 637 -3.97 25.55 -14.59
CA MET A 637 -5.41 25.84 -14.59
C MET A 637 -6.06 25.29 -13.32
N VAL A 638 -6.78 26.13 -12.58
CA VAL A 638 -7.70 25.76 -11.50
C VAL A 638 -9.00 26.50 -11.75
N ASP A 639 -9.95 25.84 -12.44
CA ASP A 639 -11.18 26.48 -12.91
C ASP A 639 -12.22 25.45 -13.34
N TYR A 640 -13.47 25.87 -13.60
CA TYR A 640 -14.58 24.99 -14.02
C TYR A 640 -14.86 23.90 -12.99
N ASN A 641 -14.90 24.22 -11.70
CA ASN A 641 -15.26 23.32 -10.62
C ASN A 641 -16.66 23.67 -10.06
N PHE A 642 -17.29 22.69 -9.41
CA PHE A 642 -18.56 22.90 -8.71
C PHE A 642 -18.34 22.86 -7.20
N PHE A 643 -18.91 23.84 -6.49
CA PHE A 643 -18.88 23.91 -5.02
C PHE A 643 -20.28 23.78 -4.43
N SER A 644 -20.46 22.97 -3.40
CA SER A 644 -21.78 22.81 -2.74
C SER A 644 -22.22 24.07 -1.96
N SER A 645 -21.34 25.09 -1.80
CA SER A 645 -21.59 26.31 -1.06
C SER A 645 -21.11 27.54 -1.85
N LYS A 646 -21.94 28.60 -1.89
CA LYS A 646 -21.53 29.92 -2.43
C LYS A 646 -20.37 30.53 -1.66
N ASN A 647 -20.25 30.26 -0.36
CA ASN A 647 -19.16 30.76 0.47
C ASN A 647 -17.85 30.07 0.11
N ALA A 648 -17.85 28.75 -0.11
CA ALA A 648 -16.69 28.01 -0.55
C ALA A 648 -16.17 28.53 -1.90
N LEU A 649 -17.05 28.73 -2.90
CA LEU A 649 -16.69 29.31 -4.20
C LEU A 649 -16.09 30.71 -4.04
N LYS A 650 -16.72 31.60 -3.26
CA LYS A 650 -16.18 32.94 -3.03
C LYS A 650 -14.82 32.94 -2.32
N GLN A 651 -14.56 31.93 -1.49
CA GLN A 651 -13.28 31.80 -0.79
C GLN A 651 -12.17 31.46 -1.78
N VAL A 652 -12.35 30.47 -2.64
CA VAL A 652 -11.32 30.07 -3.63
C VAL A 652 -11.08 31.17 -4.68
N GLN A 653 -12.13 31.92 -5.05
CA GLN A 653 -12.02 33.04 -5.99
C GLN A 653 -11.17 34.21 -5.49
N LYS A 654 -10.88 34.31 -4.17
CA LYS A 654 -9.95 35.32 -3.63
C LYS A 654 -8.51 35.09 -4.08
N ASP A 655 -8.19 33.86 -4.51
CA ASP A 655 -6.86 33.47 -4.97
C ASP A 655 -6.71 33.53 -6.50
N ASP A 656 -7.59 34.26 -7.18
CA ASP A 656 -7.64 34.41 -8.64
C ASP A 656 -7.82 33.09 -9.39
N THR A 657 -8.46 32.09 -8.74
CA THR A 657 -8.86 30.80 -9.32
C THR A 657 -10.38 30.75 -9.54
N ASP A 658 -10.86 29.71 -10.22
CA ASP A 658 -12.29 29.36 -10.30
C ASP A 658 -13.20 30.46 -10.86
N ALA A 659 -12.70 31.25 -11.82
CA ALA A 659 -13.45 32.37 -12.43
C ALA A 659 -14.74 31.88 -13.16
N HIS A 660 -14.72 30.65 -13.71
CA HIS A 660 -15.85 30.05 -14.43
C HIS A 660 -16.48 28.88 -13.67
N SER A 661 -16.09 28.70 -12.40
CA SER A 661 -16.67 27.68 -11.51
C SER A 661 -18.03 28.08 -11.01
N THR A 662 -18.88 27.11 -10.66
CA THR A 662 -20.26 27.34 -10.21
C THR A 662 -20.47 26.79 -8.79
N SER A 663 -21.58 27.19 -8.18
CA SER A 663 -22.00 26.63 -6.88
C SER A 663 -23.50 26.41 -6.80
N GLY A 664 -23.91 25.38 -6.07
CA GLY A 664 -25.31 25.04 -5.89
C GLY A 664 -25.51 24.01 -4.78
N ILE A 665 -26.75 23.60 -4.59
CA ILE A 665 -27.06 22.54 -3.62
C ILE A 665 -26.61 21.20 -4.20
N LEU A 666 -25.79 20.47 -3.44
CA LEU A 666 -25.39 19.10 -3.82
C LEU A 666 -26.47 18.10 -3.42
N HIS A 667 -27.07 17.49 -4.40
CA HIS A 667 -28.03 16.40 -4.25
C HIS A 667 -27.54 15.15 -4.97
N PHE A 668 -27.64 13.99 -4.33
CA PHE A 668 -27.45 12.69 -4.96
C PHE A 668 -28.79 11.97 -5.12
N VAL A 669 -28.92 11.12 -6.13
CA VAL A 669 -30.16 10.36 -6.42
C VAL A 669 -30.55 9.48 -5.22
N ASP A 670 -29.60 8.81 -4.60
CA ASP A 670 -29.84 8.00 -3.39
C ASP A 670 -28.54 7.79 -2.60
N TYR A 671 -28.14 8.82 -1.85
CA TYR A 671 -26.88 8.83 -1.12
C TYR A 671 -26.79 7.67 -0.12
N GLN A 672 -27.86 7.40 0.62
CA GLN A 672 -27.84 6.38 1.67
C GLN A 672 -27.65 4.94 1.14
N HIS A 673 -28.00 4.70 -0.13
CA HIS A 673 -27.78 3.42 -0.80
C HIS A 673 -26.62 3.46 -1.80
N TYR A 674 -25.65 4.37 -1.59
CA TYR A 674 -24.42 4.51 -2.40
C TYR A 674 -24.66 4.91 -3.86
N ASN A 675 -25.80 5.49 -4.19
CA ASN A 675 -26.03 6.07 -5.52
C ASN A 675 -25.70 7.58 -5.49
N LEU A 676 -24.46 7.89 -5.79
CA LEU A 676 -23.92 9.25 -5.84
C LEU A 676 -24.06 9.89 -7.24
N THR A 677 -24.99 9.40 -8.05
CA THR A 677 -25.36 10.03 -9.30
C THR A 677 -26.02 11.38 -9.01
N LEU A 678 -25.59 12.42 -9.71
CA LEU A 678 -26.26 13.72 -9.66
C LEU A 678 -27.49 13.70 -10.57
N PRO A 679 -28.64 14.29 -10.14
CA PRO A 679 -29.82 14.40 -10.97
C PRO A 679 -29.57 15.34 -12.17
N ASP A 680 -30.29 15.16 -13.27
CA ASP A 680 -30.12 15.94 -14.53
C ASP A 680 -30.29 17.45 -14.33
N THR A 681 -30.87 17.87 -13.23
CA THR A 681 -31.04 19.30 -12.85
C THR A 681 -29.85 19.88 -12.11
N SER A 682 -28.78 19.09 -11.89
CA SER A 682 -27.59 19.57 -11.16
C SER A 682 -26.83 20.61 -11.95
N GLN A 683 -26.49 21.73 -11.30
CA GLN A 683 -25.65 22.79 -11.86
C GLN A 683 -24.19 22.33 -12.10
N ALA A 684 -23.78 21.20 -11.55
CA ALA A 684 -22.46 20.63 -11.82
C ALA A 684 -22.26 20.28 -13.31
N PHE A 685 -23.34 20.04 -14.07
CA PHE A 685 -23.23 19.78 -15.51
C PHE A 685 -22.90 21.03 -16.34
N GLU A 686 -23.12 22.22 -15.80
CA GLU A 686 -22.78 23.50 -16.46
C GLU A 686 -21.25 23.67 -16.62
N ILE A 687 -20.47 23.06 -15.70
CA ILE A 687 -18.98 23.06 -15.77
C ILE A 687 -18.41 21.86 -16.54
N GLY A 688 -19.27 21.04 -17.15
CA GLY A 688 -18.87 19.85 -17.90
C GLY A 688 -18.54 18.65 -17.03
N PHE A 689 -19.05 18.59 -15.78
CA PHE A 689 -19.00 17.38 -14.96
C PHE A 689 -19.84 16.26 -15.59
N GLU A 690 -19.37 15.03 -15.52
CA GLU A 690 -20.07 13.82 -15.98
C GLU A 690 -20.31 12.86 -14.81
N ASN A 691 -21.50 12.27 -14.75
CA ASN A 691 -21.80 11.32 -13.67
C ASN A 691 -20.82 10.13 -13.67
N ILE A 692 -20.34 9.80 -12.49
CA ILE A 692 -19.42 8.70 -12.27
C ILE A 692 -20.22 7.38 -12.23
N PRO A 693 -19.80 6.32 -12.94
CA PRO A 693 -20.43 5.02 -12.82
C PRO A 693 -20.43 4.51 -11.38
N GLN A 694 -21.61 4.27 -10.81
CA GLN A 694 -21.75 3.84 -9.40
C GLN A 694 -21.65 2.33 -9.22
N ASN A 695 -21.62 1.55 -10.29
CA ASN A 695 -21.50 0.11 -10.28
C ASN A 695 -20.06 -0.29 -10.66
N GLY A 696 -19.47 -1.21 -9.92
CA GLY A 696 -18.17 -1.78 -10.26
C GLY A 696 -17.04 -1.48 -9.29
N PHE A 697 -17.26 -0.70 -8.24
CA PHE A 697 -16.26 -0.54 -7.17
C PHE A 697 -16.03 -1.85 -6.42
N GLY A 698 -14.76 -2.19 -6.21
CA GLY A 698 -14.34 -3.36 -5.46
C GLY A 698 -14.54 -4.69 -6.19
N VAL A 699 -14.48 -5.76 -5.41
CA VAL A 699 -14.57 -7.14 -5.91
C VAL A 699 -15.90 -7.44 -6.59
N TYR A 700 -15.84 -8.22 -7.68
CA TYR A 700 -17.01 -8.55 -8.46
C TYR A 700 -17.38 -10.04 -8.44
N SER A 701 -16.40 -10.94 -8.14
CA SER A 701 -16.69 -12.36 -8.06
C SER A 701 -17.68 -12.67 -6.93
N PRO A 702 -18.71 -13.50 -7.17
CA PRO A 702 -19.75 -13.76 -6.16
C PRO A 702 -19.21 -14.31 -4.85
N ARG A 703 -18.11 -15.05 -4.88
CA ARG A 703 -17.44 -15.62 -3.70
C ARG A 703 -16.93 -14.51 -2.78
N LEU A 704 -16.19 -13.55 -3.32
CA LEU A 704 -15.59 -12.44 -2.56
C LEU A 704 -16.62 -11.37 -2.21
N LYS A 705 -17.54 -11.06 -3.14
CA LYS A 705 -18.56 -10.03 -2.91
C LYS A 705 -19.50 -10.34 -1.73
N ARG A 706 -19.72 -11.62 -1.40
CA ARG A 706 -20.50 -12.00 -0.19
C ARG A 706 -19.73 -11.80 1.11
N LYS A 707 -18.40 -11.75 1.07
CA LYS A 707 -17.52 -11.54 2.24
C LYS A 707 -17.14 -10.07 2.42
N ALA A 708 -17.13 -9.30 1.32
CA ALA A 708 -16.68 -7.92 1.32
C ALA A 708 -17.64 -7.01 2.09
N GLU A 709 -17.07 -6.13 2.91
CA GLU A 709 -17.77 -5.03 3.54
C GLU A 709 -17.88 -3.82 2.60
N LYS A 710 -18.59 -2.79 3.03
CA LYS A 710 -18.72 -1.51 2.32
C LYS A 710 -18.31 -0.37 3.27
N PRO A 711 -17.79 0.74 2.74
CA PRO A 711 -17.49 1.91 3.57
C PRO A 711 -18.79 2.46 4.18
N GLU A 712 -18.72 2.93 5.39
CA GLU A 712 -19.83 3.72 5.95
C GLU A 712 -19.99 5.03 5.18
N LEU A 713 -21.21 5.56 5.08
CA LEU A 713 -21.46 6.89 4.54
C LEU A 713 -21.69 7.86 5.68
N SER A 714 -20.87 8.90 5.77
CA SER A 714 -21.06 10.00 6.72
C SER A 714 -22.22 10.86 6.28
N GLU A 715 -22.89 11.56 7.22
CA GLU A 715 -23.83 12.62 6.86
C GLU A 715 -23.12 13.67 5.98
N LEU A 716 -23.85 14.19 4.98
CA LEU A 716 -23.33 15.28 4.15
C LEU A 716 -23.24 16.55 4.99
N LEU A 717 -22.02 17.00 5.25
CA LEU A 717 -21.78 18.25 5.94
C LEU A 717 -21.98 19.42 4.97
N VAL A 718 -23.11 20.09 5.07
CA VAL A 718 -23.29 21.41 4.43
C VAL A 718 -22.67 22.44 5.36
N SER A 719 -21.36 22.65 5.28
CA SER A 719 -20.71 23.62 6.17
C SER A 719 -20.53 24.95 5.44
N ASP A 720 -21.22 25.97 5.96
CA ASP A 720 -20.89 27.37 5.71
C ASP A 720 -19.77 27.88 6.63
N SER A 721 -19.14 27.01 7.43
CA SER A 721 -18.05 27.39 8.32
C SER A 721 -16.77 27.65 7.52
N SER A 722 -16.46 28.93 7.34
CA SER A 722 -15.09 29.33 7.07
C SER A 722 -14.21 28.86 8.23
N ASN A 723 -13.28 27.92 8.00
CA ASN A 723 -12.13 27.78 8.90
C ASN A 723 -11.33 29.07 8.79
N THR A 724 -11.66 30.05 9.58
CA THR A 724 -10.84 31.24 9.75
C THR A 724 -9.62 30.79 10.55
N ASN A 725 -8.52 30.57 9.86
CA ASN A 725 -7.20 30.53 10.46
C ASN A 725 -6.98 31.88 11.14
N GLN A 726 -7.33 31.97 12.42
CA GLN A 726 -7.16 33.20 13.18
C GLN A 726 -5.67 33.50 13.30
N THR A 727 -5.27 34.71 12.87
CA THR A 727 -3.88 35.16 12.94
C THR A 727 -3.69 36.07 14.14
N TYR A 728 -2.49 36.11 14.67
CA TYR A 728 -2.12 36.83 15.86
C TYR A 728 -0.78 37.55 15.63
N LEU A 729 -0.58 38.69 16.27
CA LEU A 729 0.69 39.38 16.25
C LEU A 729 1.53 38.95 17.44
N TRP A 730 2.71 38.36 17.17
CA TRP A 730 3.71 37.98 18.16
C TRP A 730 4.98 38.81 17.92
N GLU A 731 5.33 39.67 18.91
CA GLU A 731 6.43 40.65 18.81
C GLU A 731 6.26 41.56 17.57
N LYS A 732 6.63 41.23 16.39
CA LYS A 732 6.40 41.95 15.14
C LYS A 732 6.09 40.97 13.99
N ALA A 733 5.89 39.71 14.30
CA ALA A 733 5.54 38.68 13.33
C ALA A 733 4.05 38.36 13.42
N GLU A 734 3.44 38.10 12.28
CA GLU A 734 2.11 37.49 12.20
C GLU A 734 2.25 36.00 12.32
N VAL A 735 1.52 35.37 13.27
CA VAL A 735 1.58 33.95 13.52
C VAL A 735 0.18 33.34 13.61
N ARG A 736 0.05 32.05 13.32
CA ARG A 736 -1.16 31.26 13.63
C ARG A 736 -0.79 29.95 14.31
N LEU A 737 -1.74 29.36 15.04
CA LEU A 737 -1.54 28.05 15.63
C LEU A 737 -1.49 26.97 14.54
N VAL A 738 -0.70 25.94 14.75
CA VAL A 738 -0.74 24.70 13.97
C VAL A 738 -2.13 24.05 14.13
N SER A 739 -2.76 23.63 13.04
CA SER A 739 -4.11 23.09 13.05
C SER A 739 -4.28 21.94 12.06
N GLY A 740 -4.62 20.79 12.58
CA GLY A 740 -5.00 19.62 11.80
C GLY A 740 -3.86 18.93 11.05
N LEU A 741 -4.25 17.86 10.37
CA LEU A 741 -3.30 16.96 9.65
C LEU A 741 -2.56 17.68 8.52
N GLY A 742 -3.19 18.66 7.85
CA GLY A 742 -2.55 19.40 6.76
C GLY A 742 -1.27 20.10 7.19
N ASP A 743 -1.33 20.86 8.29
CA ASP A 743 -0.15 21.53 8.85
C ASP A 743 0.89 20.50 9.33
N ARG A 744 0.46 19.46 10.06
CA ARG A 744 1.37 18.39 10.50
C ARG A 744 2.17 17.81 9.34
N SER A 745 1.49 17.47 8.25
CA SER A 745 2.07 16.93 7.04
C SER A 745 3.01 17.93 6.35
N ALA A 746 2.53 19.13 6.09
CA ALA A 746 3.30 20.13 5.36
C ALA A 746 4.62 20.49 6.06
N TYR A 747 4.57 20.66 7.38
CA TYR A 747 5.74 21.05 8.18
C TYR A 747 6.48 19.87 8.84
N GLY A 748 6.00 18.63 8.67
CA GLY A 748 6.61 17.41 9.23
C GLY A 748 6.62 17.39 10.75
N LEU A 749 5.52 17.79 11.38
CA LEU A 749 5.41 17.90 12.83
C LEU A 749 5.00 16.56 13.47
N PRO A 750 5.46 16.30 14.71
CA PRO A 750 5.05 15.09 15.42
C PRO A 750 3.61 15.15 15.94
N ASP A 751 3.09 16.35 16.20
CA ASP A 751 1.76 16.62 16.75
C ASP A 751 1.24 17.99 16.26
N GLU A 752 0.09 18.45 16.78
CA GLU A 752 -0.53 19.75 16.43
C GLU A 752 -0.06 20.89 17.32
N LYS A 753 1.18 20.87 17.79
CA LYS A 753 1.74 21.95 18.60
C LYS A 753 2.59 22.90 17.76
N GLY A 754 2.70 24.12 18.24
CA GLY A 754 3.51 25.18 17.67
C GLY A 754 2.72 26.28 17.01
N CYS A 755 3.41 27.37 16.71
CA CYS A 755 2.87 28.51 15.96
C CYS A 755 3.66 28.71 14.67
N ILE A 756 2.95 28.77 13.54
CA ILE A 756 3.52 29.00 12.21
C ILE A 756 3.74 30.51 12.04
N VAL A 757 4.93 30.89 11.61
CA VAL A 757 5.28 32.29 11.26
C VAL A 757 4.77 32.56 9.84
N LEU A 758 3.76 33.40 9.71
CA LEU A 758 3.15 33.75 8.42
C LEU A 758 3.86 34.92 7.73
N LYS A 759 4.21 35.93 8.52
CA LYS A 759 4.75 37.22 8.01
C LYS A 759 5.67 37.88 9.00
N MET A 760 6.74 38.46 8.52
CA MET A 760 7.74 39.18 9.36
C MET A 760 8.07 40.59 8.83
N ASP A 761 7.06 41.31 8.41
CA ASP A 761 7.24 42.73 8.00
C ASP A 761 7.73 43.55 9.19
N ASN A 762 8.93 44.19 9.06
CA ASN A 762 9.58 45.00 10.11
C ASN A 762 10.07 44.21 11.36
N ALA A 763 10.20 42.90 11.33
CA ALA A 763 10.75 42.09 12.42
C ALA A 763 12.26 41.81 12.21
N VAL A 764 13.09 42.89 12.14
CA VAL A 764 14.52 42.79 11.79
C VAL A 764 15.28 41.87 12.74
N ASN A 765 15.04 41.93 14.05
CA ASN A 765 15.66 41.09 15.05
C ASN A 765 15.37 39.60 14.86
N MET A 766 14.19 39.25 14.34
CA MET A 766 13.83 37.85 14.02
C MET A 766 14.53 37.36 12.75
N GLN A 767 14.60 38.22 11.72
CA GLN A 767 15.31 37.92 10.48
C GLN A 767 16.83 37.79 10.73
N ASP A 768 17.41 38.66 11.55
CA ASP A 768 18.82 38.57 11.95
C ASP A 768 19.12 37.33 12.78
N ALA A 769 18.17 36.86 13.59
CA ALA A 769 18.28 35.61 14.33
C ALA A 769 18.17 34.37 13.44
N GLY A 770 17.81 34.56 12.16
CA GLY A 770 17.63 33.50 11.18
C GLY A 770 16.25 32.82 11.18
N LEU A 771 15.25 33.40 11.86
CA LEU A 771 13.85 32.98 11.74
C LEU A 771 13.33 33.35 10.35
N LYS A 772 12.50 32.53 9.76
CA LYS A 772 11.92 32.72 8.44
C LYS A 772 10.39 32.55 8.46
N GLU A 773 9.72 33.11 7.48
CA GLU A 773 8.34 32.79 7.20
C GLU A 773 8.21 31.28 6.93
N ASN A 774 7.12 30.69 7.39
CA ASN A 774 6.85 29.24 7.39
C ASN A 774 7.69 28.41 8.37
N ASP A 775 8.48 29.01 9.26
CA ASP A 775 8.99 28.30 10.43
C ASP A 775 7.86 28.03 11.41
N VAL A 776 7.87 26.85 12.02
CA VAL A 776 6.97 26.54 13.14
C VAL A 776 7.73 26.66 14.45
N ILE A 777 7.37 27.63 15.26
CA ILE A 777 7.93 27.80 16.60
C ILE A 777 7.29 26.77 17.52
N TYR A 778 8.03 25.72 17.85
CA TYR A 778 7.50 24.55 18.55
C TYR A 778 7.66 24.63 20.07
N SER A 779 8.81 25.15 20.55
CA SER A 779 9.04 25.35 21.99
C SER A 779 9.92 26.57 22.27
N ILE A 780 9.84 27.10 23.50
CA ILE A 780 10.74 28.12 24.07
C ILE A 780 11.42 27.54 25.30
N TYR A 781 12.75 27.43 25.30
CA TYR A 781 13.55 26.81 26.36
C TYR A 781 13.08 25.39 26.71
N GLY A 782 12.59 24.63 25.73
CA GLY A 782 12.11 23.27 25.89
C GLY A 782 10.68 23.15 26.48
N GLU A 783 9.98 24.26 26.68
CA GLU A 783 8.55 24.28 27.04
C GLU A 783 7.75 24.37 25.74
N ASP A 784 6.93 23.36 25.48
CA ASP A 784 6.13 23.25 24.24
C ASP A 784 5.08 24.37 24.13
N ILE A 785 4.75 24.73 22.89
CA ILE A 785 3.73 25.73 22.54
C ILE A 785 2.50 25.00 22.03
N ASP A 786 1.44 24.95 22.83
CA ASP A 786 0.16 24.32 22.52
C ASP A 786 -0.96 25.32 22.17
N SER A 787 -0.68 26.60 22.34
CA SER A 787 -1.63 27.69 22.06
C SER A 787 -0.85 29.00 21.83
N VAL A 788 -1.51 29.98 21.20
CA VAL A 788 -0.94 31.30 21.04
C VAL A 788 -0.75 32.00 22.38
N GLU A 789 -1.64 31.77 23.33
CA GLU A 789 -1.53 32.25 24.71
C GLU A 789 -0.27 31.70 25.40
N THR A 790 0.06 30.41 25.16
CA THR A 790 1.30 29.80 25.66
C THR A 790 2.52 30.45 25.02
N LEU A 791 2.55 30.73 23.71
CA LEU A 791 3.61 31.46 23.05
C LEU A 791 3.84 32.83 23.71
N MET A 792 2.77 33.59 23.88
CA MET A 792 2.83 34.94 24.51
C MET A 792 3.31 34.85 25.97
N ARG A 793 2.78 33.91 26.75
CA ARG A 793 3.11 33.67 28.14
C ARG A 793 4.60 33.30 28.31
N LEU A 794 5.10 32.39 27.48
CA LEU A 794 6.52 31.96 27.54
C LEU A 794 7.45 33.09 27.09
N THR A 795 7.09 33.84 26.07
CA THR A 795 7.84 35.03 25.66
C THR A 795 8.00 35.99 26.85
N ASN A 796 6.89 36.35 27.51
CA ASN A 796 6.91 37.22 28.70
C ASN A 796 7.67 36.60 29.87
N LYS A 797 7.50 35.30 30.13
CA LYS A 797 8.22 34.58 31.21
C LYS A 797 9.74 34.71 31.08
N TYR A 798 10.25 34.66 29.84
CA TYR A 798 11.69 34.66 29.58
C TYR A 798 12.22 36.03 29.09
N LYS A 799 11.39 37.07 28.97
CA LYS A 799 11.78 38.41 28.50
C LYS A 799 12.95 39.02 29.25
N TRP A 800 13.08 38.70 30.53
CA TRP A 800 14.19 39.17 31.38
C TRP A 800 15.56 38.66 30.93
N LYS A 801 15.62 37.54 30.18
CA LYS A 801 16.88 37.00 29.64
C LYS A 801 17.37 37.75 28.40
N LYS A 802 16.54 38.65 27.84
CA LYS A 802 16.81 39.38 26.58
C LYS A 802 17.06 38.47 25.37
N THR A 803 17.00 37.20 25.50
CA THR A 803 17.18 36.21 24.42
C THR A 803 16.21 35.08 24.63
N LEU A 804 15.52 34.64 23.59
CA LEU A 804 14.70 33.45 23.59
C LEU A 804 15.40 32.32 22.83
N LEU A 805 15.51 31.17 23.45
CA LEU A 805 15.97 29.96 22.76
C LEU A 805 14.75 29.22 22.22
N LEU A 806 14.56 29.31 20.91
CA LEU A 806 13.45 28.71 20.20
C LEU A 806 13.90 27.35 19.64
N GLU A 807 13.04 26.34 19.73
CA GLU A 807 13.11 25.17 18.86
C GLU A 807 12.05 25.32 17.77
N CYS A 808 12.46 25.27 16.52
CA CYS A 808 11.59 25.46 15.36
C CYS A 808 11.64 24.25 14.43
N PHE A 809 10.60 24.07 13.61
CA PHE A 809 10.65 23.19 12.45
C PHE A 809 10.73 24.02 11.17
N ARG A 810 11.62 23.61 10.25
CA ARG A 810 11.79 24.15 8.89
C ARG A 810 12.13 23.01 7.95
N ASN A 811 11.45 22.87 6.83
CA ASN A 811 11.67 21.79 5.87
C ASN A 811 11.71 20.41 6.55
N GLN A 812 10.73 20.16 7.41
CA GLN A 812 10.60 18.92 8.22
C GLN A 812 11.78 18.63 9.17
N GLN A 813 12.70 19.58 9.38
CA GLN A 813 13.86 19.43 10.26
C GLN A 813 13.75 20.34 11.47
N LYS A 814 14.13 19.82 12.63
CA LYS A 814 14.18 20.57 13.88
C LYS A 814 15.46 21.40 13.93
N LEU A 815 15.33 22.67 14.24
CA LEU A 815 16.46 23.61 14.39
C LEU A 815 16.31 24.47 15.66
N LYS A 816 17.42 25.04 16.13
CA LYS A 816 17.42 25.95 17.28
C LYS A 816 17.79 27.36 16.83
N ILE A 817 17.01 28.34 17.27
CA ILE A 817 17.19 29.77 16.96
C ILE A 817 17.33 30.53 18.28
N SER A 818 18.30 31.41 18.34
CA SER A 818 18.48 32.34 19.46
C SER A 818 17.98 33.72 19.06
N LEU A 819 16.76 34.07 19.46
CA LEU A 819 16.12 35.35 19.15
C LEU A 819 16.42 36.37 20.24
N VAL A 820 17.08 37.46 19.89
CA VAL A 820 17.27 38.60 20.78
C VAL A 820 16.00 39.46 20.77
N LEU A 821 15.44 39.73 21.94
CA LEU A 821 14.29 40.63 22.12
C LEU A 821 14.73 42.07 22.19
N ASP A 822 13.95 42.98 21.62
CA ASP A 822 14.18 44.42 21.65
C ASP A 822 14.08 45.05 23.08
#